data_1d6ac782496f1835abcacd33623a5d17
#
_entry.id   1d6ac782496f1835abcacd33623a5d17
#
_cell.length_a   1.000
_cell.length_b   1.000
_cell.length_c   1.000
_cell.angle_alpha   90.00
_cell.angle_beta   90.00
_cell.angle_gamma   90.00
#
_symmetry.space_group_name_H-M   'P 1'
#
loop_
_entity.id
_entity.type
_entity.pdbx_description
1 polymer ?
#
loop_
_entity_poly.entity_id
_entity_poly.type
_entity_poly.pdbx_seq_one_letter_code
_entity_poly.pdbx_strand_id
1 'polypeptide(L)'
;MSKYLPSICKTLFVFILFVTLKVAAQPTITSFTPATGAVGTSITITGANFNATAANNIVYFGAVKATVTAGTTTSLTVTAPVGTTYKPISVLDNVTHLTGYSSKPFIITFTNPFGTGIPANFYKPKVDFTTNVLPYSVALSDVDGDGKADLVVATQNNIVSVLRNTSTPGNIIASSFAAKVDLIPGNVPYSVATGDVDGDGKPDIVVANQSGLSVSVLRNTSALGAISTDVKVDLTTGSNPVSVAMGDIDGDGKPDIVVANSGVSTVSVLRNTCPVGSISFAAKVDFTSGFTPYFVAVGDVDGDGKPDLVTANQNGDNISVLRNTSTSGSISFAAKVDFPTGNVPRSVAIGDVDGDGKPDFVVANYNSNSVSVLRNTSTSGSISADAKIDLTTGKSPISVAIGDVDGDGKPDIVTADNGTPYSMSVLRNTSTSGSISITAKVDFTTGTAPISAAIGDVDGDGIPEIEIVNSGSVSVSVFQIDLSVAPVTLTDIKAYQQNAGVKIEWTAQQEINIDRYEIERSQDGQQFIKLGSVEAKGNSSVLIKYSLFDPNPFNDVSFYRIKIIEAGQITYSRVLKVNTNNSPVHTITISPNPVIGNIISLQVNLPKGNYFISLTNKLGQQVVTEMMHHEGGSATEGIEFPNAVTPGIYQLRISGGGINITRQLIKN
;
A
#
# COMPACT_ATOMS: atom_id res chain seq x y z
N MET A 1 32.70 94.39 16.96
CA MET A 1 32.04 93.53 17.95
C MET A 1 31.50 92.30 17.29
N SER A 2 32.22 91.20 17.35
CA SER A 2 31.90 89.91 16.74
C SER A 2 31.06 89.11 17.73
N LYS A 3 29.92 88.56 17.32
CA LYS A 3 29.18 87.57 18.11
C LYS A 3 29.28 86.23 17.40
N TYR A 4 29.98 85.28 17.98
CA TYR A 4 29.99 83.86 17.65
C TYR A 4 28.65 83.24 17.94
N LEU A 5 28.07 82.45 16.95
CA LEU A 5 27.04 81.44 17.18
C LEU A 5 27.70 80.05 17.09
N PRO A 6 27.41 79.13 18.02
CA PRO A 6 27.90 77.77 17.95
C PRO A 6 26.98 76.91 17.01
N SER A 7 27.61 76.22 16.10
CA SER A 7 27.00 75.24 15.20
C SER A 7 26.64 73.98 16.00
N ILE A 8 25.37 73.62 16.14
CA ILE A 8 24.88 72.37 16.72
C ILE A 8 24.84 71.35 15.62
N CYS A 9 25.84 70.44 15.58
CA CYS A 9 25.88 69.26 14.75
C CYS A 9 24.83 68.26 15.27
N LYS A 10 23.66 68.14 14.64
CA LYS A 10 22.67 67.07 14.91
C LYS A 10 23.11 65.81 14.22
N THR A 11 23.78 64.90 14.93
CA THR A 11 24.04 63.53 14.47
C THR A 11 22.73 62.76 14.50
N LEU A 12 22.16 62.49 13.32
CA LEU A 12 20.98 61.66 13.16
C LEU A 12 21.42 60.19 13.26
N PHE A 13 21.15 59.53 14.37
CA PHE A 13 21.35 58.07 14.51
C PHE A 13 20.18 57.38 13.78
N VAL A 14 20.41 56.85 12.58
CA VAL A 14 19.49 55.97 11.89
C VAL A 14 19.64 54.61 12.53
N PHE A 15 18.69 54.20 13.34
CA PHE A 15 18.56 52.83 13.84
C PHE A 15 18.00 51.98 12.66
N ILE A 16 18.86 51.27 11.92
CA ILE A 16 18.44 50.24 10.98
C ILE A 16 18.04 49.03 11.81
N LEU A 17 16.74 48.85 11.99
CA LEU A 17 16.16 47.65 12.56
C LEU A 17 16.32 46.54 11.50
N PHE A 18 17.35 45.69 11.63
CA PHE A 18 17.44 44.44 10.88
C PHE A 18 16.33 43.51 11.37
N VAL A 19 15.16 43.59 10.78
CA VAL A 19 14.17 42.53 10.88
C VAL A 19 14.73 41.38 10.03
N THR A 20 15.36 40.41 10.68
CA THR A 20 15.65 39.13 10.07
C THR A 20 14.30 38.46 9.80
N LEU A 21 13.76 38.61 8.60
CA LEU A 21 12.68 37.72 8.14
C LEU A 21 13.27 36.30 8.21
N LYS A 22 12.87 35.52 9.21
CA LYS A 22 13.05 34.08 9.16
C LYS A 22 12.15 33.61 8.02
N VAL A 23 12.73 33.27 6.88
CA VAL A 23 12.03 32.49 5.87
C VAL A 23 11.65 31.17 6.53
N ALA A 24 10.37 30.87 6.62
CA ALA A 24 9.91 29.61 7.14
C ALA A 24 10.49 28.49 6.25
N ALA A 25 11.14 27.51 6.87
CA ALA A 25 11.68 26.38 6.14
C ALA A 25 10.60 25.29 6.04
N GLN A 26 10.46 24.73 4.86
CA GLN A 26 9.55 23.62 4.55
C GLN A 26 9.91 22.38 5.38
N PRO A 27 8.92 21.63 5.92
CA PRO A 27 9.14 20.30 6.45
C PRO A 27 9.81 19.39 5.39
N THR A 28 10.81 18.63 5.79
CA THR A 28 11.44 17.65 4.89
C THR A 28 11.38 16.27 5.53
N ILE A 29 11.00 15.26 4.77
CA ILE A 29 10.96 13.86 5.21
C ILE A 29 12.17 13.15 4.59
N THR A 30 13.11 12.69 5.39
CA THR A 30 14.28 11.93 4.92
C THR A 30 14.06 10.43 4.94
N SER A 31 13.27 9.95 5.90
CA SER A 31 12.92 8.54 6.03
C SER A 31 11.75 8.34 6.99
N PHE A 32 11.18 7.14 6.98
CA PHE A 32 10.24 6.69 8.01
C PHE A 32 10.45 5.19 8.29
N THR A 33 10.12 4.76 9.49
CA THR A 33 10.30 3.37 9.93
C THR A 33 9.20 2.96 10.91
N PRO A 34 8.62 1.74 10.75
CA PRO A 34 8.83 0.81 9.63
C PRO A 34 8.31 1.36 8.30
N ALA A 35 8.73 0.76 7.17
CA ALA A 35 8.26 1.15 5.84
C ALA A 35 6.94 0.48 5.46
N THR A 36 6.60 -0.62 6.14
CA THR A 36 5.38 -1.41 5.94
C THR A 36 4.80 -1.80 7.30
N GLY A 37 3.51 -2.05 7.37
CA GLY A 37 2.86 -2.55 8.58
C GLY A 37 1.34 -2.48 8.51
N ALA A 38 0.66 -3.16 9.43
CA ALA A 38 -0.80 -3.11 9.53
C ALA A 38 -1.28 -1.73 10.02
N VAL A 39 -2.57 -1.46 9.83
CA VAL A 39 -3.26 -0.35 10.48
C VAL A 39 -2.99 -0.36 11.98
N GLY A 40 -2.77 0.81 12.58
CA GLY A 40 -2.39 0.95 13.98
C GLY A 40 -0.89 0.84 14.25
N THR A 41 -0.06 0.50 13.26
CA THR A 41 1.41 0.49 13.41
C THR A 41 1.92 1.88 13.79
N SER A 42 2.78 1.94 14.81
CA SER A 42 3.48 3.17 15.18
C SER A 42 4.66 3.40 14.25
N ILE A 43 4.69 4.56 13.59
CA ILE A 43 5.68 4.93 12.59
C ILE A 43 6.45 6.15 13.09
N THR A 44 7.77 6.08 12.99
CA THR A 44 8.64 7.23 13.24
C THR A 44 9.02 7.86 11.90
N ILE A 45 8.60 9.10 11.66
CA ILE A 45 9.00 9.91 10.51
C ILE A 45 10.21 10.75 10.93
N THR A 46 11.31 10.62 10.21
CA THR A 46 12.56 11.36 10.44
C THR A 46 12.75 12.40 9.34
N GLY A 47 13.19 13.60 9.71
CA GLY A 47 13.36 14.69 8.77
C GLY A 47 13.89 15.95 9.39
N ALA A 48 13.47 17.10 8.89
CA ALA A 48 13.81 18.40 9.44
C ALA A 48 12.66 19.40 9.29
N ASN A 49 12.72 20.49 10.06
CA ASN A 49 11.76 21.60 10.04
C ASN A 49 10.32 21.20 10.41
N PHE A 50 10.12 20.08 11.10
CA PHE A 50 8.81 19.76 11.66
C PHE A 50 8.48 20.76 12.79
N ASN A 51 7.18 20.97 13.03
CA ASN A 51 6.78 21.75 14.19
C ASN A 51 7.03 20.95 15.47
N ALA A 52 7.69 21.57 16.45
CA ALA A 52 7.99 20.90 17.73
C ALA A 52 6.73 20.57 18.54
N THR A 53 5.61 21.24 18.26
CA THR A 53 4.29 20.93 18.82
C THR A 53 3.60 19.90 17.95
N ALA A 54 3.39 18.69 18.44
CA ALA A 54 2.83 17.57 17.69
C ALA A 54 1.51 17.94 16.96
N ALA A 55 0.61 18.65 17.64
CA ALA A 55 -0.70 19.05 17.09
C ALA A 55 -0.62 20.05 15.92
N ASN A 56 0.53 20.70 15.70
CA ASN A 56 0.75 21.61 14.59
C ASN A 56 1.29 20.89 13.32
N ASN A 57 1.54 19.59 13.40
CA ASN A 57 1.89 18.79 12.24
C ASN A 57 0.64 18.03 11.78
N ILE A 58 0.17 18.29 10.57
CA ILE A 58 -0.91 17.54 9.93
C ILE A 58 -0.25 16.53 9.00
N VAL A 59 -0.44 15.24 9.27
CA VAL A 59 0.18 14.15 8.51
C VAL A 59 -0.89 13.38 7.76
N TYR A 60 -0.69 13.20 6.45
CA TYR A 60 -1.56 12.37 5.61
C TYR A 60 -0.83 11.13 5.11
N PHE A 61 -1.54 10.02 5.07
CA PHE A 61 -1.16 8.78 4.40
C PHE A 61 -2.01 8.62 3.15
N GLY A 62 -1.61 9.33 2.10
CA GLY A 62 -2.39 9.46 0.88
C GLY A 62 -3.74 10.16 1.13
N ALA A 63 -4.84 9.40 1.16
CA ALA A 63 -6.20 9.96 1.22
C ALA A 63 -6.61 10.47 2.61
N VAL A 64 -6.02 9.97 3.69
CA VAL A 64 -6.53 10.16 5.05
C VAL A 64 -5.49 10.72 6.02
N LYS A 65 -5.99 11.44 7.02
CA LYS A 65 -5.17 12.06 8.06
C LYS A 65 -4.78 11.06 9.15
N ALA A 66 -3.50 11.07 9.55
CA ALA A 66 -2.97 10.28 10.65
C ALA A 66 -2.95 11.05 11.98
N THR A 67 -2.99 10.31 13.09
CA THR A 67 -2.80 10.88 14.43
C THR A 67 -1.30 11.02 14.73
N VAL A 68 -0.85 12.24 15.01
CA VAL A 68 0.51 12.54 15.47
C VAL A 68 0.54 12.43 17.00
N THR A 69 1.26 11.46 17.53
CA THR A 69 1.32 11.17 18.98
C THR A 69 2.48 11.86 19.69
N ALA A 70 3.57 12.16 18.96
CA ALA A 70 4.72 12.91 19.47
C ALA A 70 5.42 13.66 18.34
N GLY A 71 6.10 14.77 18.67
CA GLY A 71 6.81 15.58 17.68
C GLY A 71 8.01 16.32 18.26
N THR A 72 9.07 16.42 17.45
CA THR A 72 10.22 17.30 17.59
C THR A 72 10.47 18.00 16.26
N THR A 73 11.46 18.87 16.15
CA THR A 73 11.82 19.51 14.88
C THR A 73 12.44 18.56 13.85
N THR A 74 12.77 17.30 14.24
CA THR A 74 13.44 16.31 13.38
C THR A 74 12.78 14.95 13.37
N SER A 75 11.75 14.73 14.19
CA SER A 75 11.07 13.45 14.30
C SER A 75 9.61 13.62 14.67
N LEU A 76 8.73 12.90 13.99
CA LEU A 76 7.32 12.74 14.35
C LEU A 76 7.03 11.27 14.60
N THR A 77 6.19 10.99 15.60
CA THR A 77 5.61 9.65 15.80
C THR A 77 4.14 9.71 15.42
N VAL A 78 3.74 8.83 14.50
CA VAL A 78 2.37 8.78 13.98
C VAL A 78 1.85 7.33 14.02
N THR A 79 0.54 7.17 13.97
CA THR A 79 -0.10 5.85 13.86
C THR A 79 -0.63 5.70 12.44
N ALA A 80 -0.33 4.55 11.78
CA ALA A 80 -0.88 4.22 10.47
C ALA A 80 -2.42 4.23 10.54
N PRO A 81 -3.09 5.13 9.80
CA PRO A 81 -4.54 5.24 9.86
C PRO A 81 -5.24 4.19 8.98
N VAL A 82 -6.50 3.89 9.26
CA VAL A 82 -7.43 3.28 8.29
C VAL A 82 -7.63 4.23 7.11
N GLY A 83 -8.03 3.72 5.95
CA GLY A 83 -8.25 4.55 4.76
C GLY A 83 -6.98 4.95 4.01
N THR A 84 -5.82 4.43 4.38
CA THR A 84 -4.53 4.68 3.72
C THR A 84 -4.56 4.25 2.24
N THR A 85 -3.97 5.08 1.37
CA THR A 85 -3.78 4.75 -0.05
C THR A 85 -2.29 4.70 -0.40
N TYR A 86 -1.94 4.03 -1.52
CA TYR A 86 -0.55 3.92 -1.99
C TYR A 86 -0.04 5.25 -2.58
N LYS A 87 0.21 6.23 -1.71
CA LYS A 87 0.75 7.55 -2.04
C LYS A 87 1.79 7.98 -1.01
N PRO A 88 2.73 8.89 -1.34
CA PRO A 88 3.68 9.45 -0.38
C PRO A 88 3.01 9.99 0.88
N ILE A 89 3.69 9.87 2.02
CA ILE A 89 3.30 10.53 3.25
C ILE A 89 3.55 12.03 3.07
N SER A 90 2.58 12.88 3.48
CA SER A 90 2.79 14.32 3.55
C SER A 90 2.72 14.84 4.99
N VAL A 91 3.52 15.86 5.28
CA VAL A 91 3.54 16.58 6.56
C VAL A 91 3.36 18.05 6.27
N LEU A 92 2.21 18.61 6.64
CA LEU A 92 1.92 20.04 6.64
C LEU A 92 2.25 20.62 8.03
N ASP A 93 3.07 21.64 8.10
CA ASP A 93 3.17 22.48 9.30
C ASP A 93 2.04 23.52 9.29
N ASN A 94 1.07 23.36 10.17
CA ASN A 94 -0.11 24.22 10.29
C ASN A 94 0.19 25.68 10.75
N VAL A 95 1.46 26.02 11.00
CA VAL A 95 1.91 27.38 11.35
C VAL A 95 2.56 28.08 10.16
N THR A 96 3.37 27.35 9.39
CA THR A 96 4.02 27.88 8.19
C THR A 96 3.20 27.67 6.93
N HIS A 97 2.26 26.70 6.96
CA HIS A 97 1.42 26.25 5.86
C HIS A 97 2.23 25.71 4.67
N LEU A 98 3.38 25.10 4.99
CA LEU A 98 4.25 24.44 4.02
C LEU A 98 4.21 22.93 4.24
N THR A 99 4.20 22.17 3.14
CA THR A 99 4.08 20.72 3.14
C THR A 99 5.35 20.06 2.63
N GLY A 100 5.84 19.03 3.35
CA GLY A 100 6.90 18.13 2.88
C GLY A 100 6.34 16.75 2.54
N TYR A 101 6.97 16.06 1.59
CA TYR A 101 6.55 14.76 1.10
C TYR A 101 7.66 13.71 1.29
N SER A 102 7.27 12.45 1.54
CA SER A 102 8.21 11.33 1.50
C SER A 102 8.49 10.93 0.05
N SER A 103 9.67 10.34 -0.20
CA SER A 103 10.05 9.83 -1.52
C SER A 103 9.29 8.57 -1.93
N LYS A 104 8.66 7.87 -0.97
CA LYS A 104 7.88 6.65 -1.22
C LYS A 104 6.70 6.54 -0.25
N PRO A 105 5.65 5.77 -0.62
CA PRO A 105 4.50 5.53 0.24
C PRO A 105 4.85 4.59 1.40
N PHE A 106 4.02 4.63 2.46
CA PHE A 106 3.92 3.56 3.43
C PHE A 106 3.02 2.45 2.87
N ILE A 107 3.43 1.19 3.01
CA ILE A 107 2.65 0.06 2.52
C ILE A 107 1.88 -0.55 3.69
N ILE A 108 0.55 -0.50 3.62
CA ILE A 108 -0.31 -1.24 4.55
C ILE A 108 -0.19 -2.72 4.23
N THR A 109 0.09 -3.53 5.24
CA THR A 109 0.12 -4.99 5.15
C THR A 109 -0.97 -5.60 6.01
N PHE A 110 -1.49 -6.73 5.59
CA PHE A 110 -2.47 -7.51 6.33
C PHE A 110 -2.18 -9.00 6.13
N THR A 111 -2.77 -9.86 6.95
CA THR A 111 -2.61 -11.30 6.75
C THR A 111 -3.49 -11.75 5.60
N ASN A 112 -2.86 -12.16 4.48
CA ASN A 112 -3.60 -12.74 3.35
C ASN A 112 -4.20 -14.10 3.76
N PRO A 113 -5.52 -14.22 3.82
CA PRO A 113 -6.17 -15.47 4.23
C PRO A 113 -6.02 -16.58 3.18
N PHE A 114 -5.70 -16.23 1.92
CA PHE A 114 -5.49 -17.19 0.81
C PHE A 114 -4.04 -17.67 0.69
N GLY A 115 -3.16 -17.26 1.59
CA GLY A 115 -1.73 -17.60 1.55
C GLY A 115 -0.99 -16.87 0.44
N THR A 116 -0.50 -17.59 -0.57
CA THR A 116 0.38 -17.03 -1.61
C THR A 116 -0.30 -16.86 -2.98
N GLY A 117 -1.60 -16.57 -3.05
CA GLY A 117 -2.28 -16.47 -4.33
C GLY A 117 -3.48 -15.54 -4.33
N ILE A 118 -3.93 -15.18 -5.54
CA ILE A 118 -5.17 -14.47 -5.80
C ILE A 118 -6.07 -15.44 -6.59
N PRO A 119 -6.98 -16.18 -5.93
CA PRO A 119 -7.89 -17.09 -6.62
C PRO A 119 -9.01 -16.33 -7.35
N ALA A 120 -9.71 -16.98 -8.27
CA ALA A 120 -10.80 -16.37 -9.03
C ALA A 120 -11.99 -15.89 -8.15
N ASN A 121 -12.11 -16.40 -6.93
CA ASN A 121 -13.10 -16.00 -5.94
C ASN A 121 -12.52 -15.13 -4.82
N PHE A 122 -11.43 -14.42 -5.10
CA PHE A 122 -10.72 -13.56 -4.14
C PHE A 122 -11.60 -12.41 -3.63
N TYR A 123 -12.41 -11.84 -4.53
CA TYR A 123 -13.30 -10.74 -4.18
C TYR A 123 -14.75 -11.20 -4.05
N LYS A 124 -15.48 -10.59 -3.11
CA LYS A 124 -16.94 -10.64 -3.03
C LYS A 124 -17.56 -10.14 -4.35
N PRO A 125 -18.83 -10.46 -4.64
CA PRO A 125 -19.55 -9.77 -5.69
C PRO A 125 -19.43 -8.26 -5.49
N LYS A 126 -19.00 -7.55 -6.55
CA LYS A 126 -18.81 -6.09 -6.52
C LYS A 126 -20.07 -5.36 -6.11
N VAL A 127 -19.91 -4.22 -5.45
CA VAL A 127 -21.01 -3.30 -5.17
C VAL A 127 -20.88 -2.08 -6.07
N ASP A 128 -21.95 -1.75 -6.81
CA ASP A 128 -21.97 -0.64 -7.74
C ASP A 128 -22.63 0.60 -7.12
N PHE A 129 -21.93 1.73 -7.19
CA PHE A 129 -22.40 3.04 -6.73
C PHE A 129 -22.63 3.94 -7.93
N THR A 130 -23.87 4.44 -8.08
CA THR A 130 -24.27 5.27 -9.23
C THR A 130 -23.60 6.65 -9.19
N THR A 131 -23.01 7.06 -10.30
CA THR A 131 -22.42 8.38 -10.53
C THR A 131 -23.30 9.23 -11.45
N ASN A 132 -22.77 10.30 -12.02
CA ASN A 132 -23.34 10.95 -13.20
C ASN A 132 -22.87 10.25 -14.48
N VAL A 133 -23.52 10.57 -15.60
CA VAL A 133 -23.23 9.96 -16.90
C VAL A 133 -21.80 10.20 -17.36
N LEU A 134 -21.21 9.20 -18.01
CA LEU A 134 -19.85 9.20 -18.51
C LEU A 134 -18.80 9.50 -17.40
N PRO A 135 -18.77 8.77 -16.28
CA PRO A 135 -17.70 8.89 -15.32
C PRO A 135 -16.38 8.47 -15.96
N TYR A 136 -15.28 9.15 -15.62
CA TYR A 136 -14.02 8.98 -16.33
C TYR A 136 -12.80 8.77 -15.40
N SER A 137 -12.77 9.41 -14.25
CA SER A 137 -11.65 9.34 -13.31
C SER A 137 -12.17 9.33 -11.88
N VAL A 138 -11.51 8.61 -10.99
CA VAL A 138 -11.77 8.62 -9.54
C VAL A 138 -10.51 8.97 -8.77
N ALA A 139 -10.69 9.74 -7.70
CA ALA A 139 -9.70 9.95 -6.66
C ALA A 139 -10.30 9.58 -5.31
N LEU A 140 -9.48 9.01 -4.43
CA LEU A 140 -9.81 8.71 -3.04
C LEU A 140 -9.29 9.85 -2.14
N SER A 141 -10.14 10.40 -1.28
CA SER A 141 -9.76 11.49 -0.37
C SER A 141 -10.79 11.67 0.73
N ASP A 142 -10.37 11.90 1.94
CA ASP A 142 -11.22 12.29 3.07
C ASP A 142 -11.62 13.77 2.93
N VAL A 143 -12.69 14.05 2.15
CA VAL A 143 -13.09 15.41 1.79
C VAL A 143 -13.80 16.12 2.93
N ASP A 144 -14.59 15.41 3.74
CA ASP A 144 -15.33 16.01 4.86
C ASP A 144 -14.60 15.95 6.21
N GLY A 145 -13.43 15.28 6.27
CA GLY A 145 -12.59 15.22 7.45
C GLY A 145 -13.07 14.21 8.50
N ASP A 146 -13.86 13.18 8.11
CA ASP A 146 -14.37 12.16 9.02
C ASP A 146 -13.41 10.98 9.23
N GLY A 147 -12.28 10.97 8.52
CA GLY A 147 -11.25 9.93 8.59
C GLY A 147 -11.47 8.77 7.62
N LYS A 148 -12.46 8.85 6.73
CA LYS A 148 -12.75 7.85 5.70
C LYS A 148 -12.51 8.42 4.32
N ALA A 149 -11.97 7.60 3.41
CA ALA A 149 -11.78 8.03 2.03
C ALA A 149 -13.12 8.07 1.28
N ASP A 150 -13.48 9.25 0.79
CA ASP A 150 -14.62 9.47 -0.10
C ASP A 150 -14.23 9.19 -1.56
N LEU A 151 -15.22 8.95 -2.43
CA LEU A 151 -15.02 8.83 -3.87
C LEU A 151 -15.28 10.18 -4.56
N VAL A 152 -14.24 10.73 -5.17
CA VAL A 152 -14.35 11.97 -5.98
C VAL A 152 -14.27 11.56 -7.45
N VAL A 153 -15.37 11.69 -8.20
CA VAL A 153 -15.52 11.15 -9.56
C VAL A 153 -15.73 12.26 -10.57
N ALA A 154 -14.80 12.42 -11.51
CA ALA A 154 -14.98 13.32 -12.65
C ALA A 154 -15.86 12.67 -13.71
N THR A 155 -16.84 13.42 -14.22
CA THR A 155 -17.79 12.95 -15.23
C THR A 155 -17.86 13.91 -16.41
N GLN A 156 -17.86 13.40 -17.65
CA GLN A 156 -17.77 14.25 -18.85
C GLN A 156 -19.00 15.14 -19.11
N ASN A 157 -20.03 15.04 -18.28
CA ASN A 157 -21.21 15.91 -18.36
C ASN A 157 -21.10 17.20 -17.51
N ASN A 158 -19.89 17.70 -17.33
CA ASN A 158 -19.56 18.93 -16.61
C ASN A 158 -19.78 18.87 -15.08
N ILE A 159 -19.66 17.68 -14.50
CA ILE A 159 -19.88 17.44 -13.07
C ILE A 159 -18.69 16.67 -12.49
N VAL A 160 -18.36 17.00 -11.25
CA VAL A 160 -17.61 16.12 -10.34
C VAL A 160 -18.58 15.68 -9.25
N SER A 161 -18.78 14.38 -9.11
CA SER A 161 -19.60 13.80 -8.04
C SER A 161 -18.72 13.39 -6.86
N VAL A 162 -19.05 13.86 -5.66
CA VAL A 162 -18.44 13.39 -4.41
C VAL A 162 -19.42 12.45 -3.73
N LEU A 163 -19.04 11.20 -3.56
CA LEU A 163 -19.79 10.19 -2.82
C LEU A 163 -19.15 10.08 -1.44
N ARG A 164 -19.81 10.68 -0.43
CA ARG A 164 -19.33 10.66 0.95
C ARG A 164 -19.41 9.26 1.53
N ASN A 165 -18.33 8.82 2.10
CA ASN A 165 -18.18 7.48 2.67
C ASN A 165 -18.89 7.38 4.02
N THR A 166 -19.79 6.41 4.15
CA THR A 166 -20.53 6.08 5.38
C THR A 166 -20.40 4.60 5.75
N SER A 167 -19.44 3.90 5.13
CA SER A 167 -19.18 2.48 5.36
C SER A 167 -18.85 2.16 6.83
N THR A 168 -18.99 0.91 7.16
CA THR A 168 -18.51 0.36 8.44
C THR A 168 -17.42 -0.66 8.14
N PRO A 169 -16.41 -0.80 9.01
CA PRO A 169 -15.29 -1.70 8.77
C PRO A 169 -15.69 -3.12 8.34
N GLY A 170 -15.07 -3.62 7.28
CA GLY A 170 -15.29 -4.96 6.71
C GLY A 170 -16.58 -5.14 5.93
N ASN A 171 -17.33 -4.05 5.64
CA ASN A 171 -18.67 -4.19 5.05
C ASN A 171 -18.99 -3.09 4.02
N ILE A 172 -18.82 -3.42 2.75
CA ILE A 172 -19.28 -2.60 1.62
C ILE A 172 -20.63 -3.10 1.12
N ILE A 173 -21.65 -2.27 1.26
CA ILE A 173 -23.03 -2.52 0.81
C ILE A 173 -23.58 -1.30 0.04
N ALA A 174 -24.73 -1.44 -0.58
CA ALA A 174 -25.33 -0.36 -1.39
C ALA A 174 -25.55 0.99 -0.64
N SER A 175 -25.58 0.98 0.69
CA SER A 175 -25.71 2.19 1.54
C SER A 175 -24.36 2.67 2.12
N SER A 176 -23.22 2.10 1.70
CA SER A 176 -21.89 2.47 2.21
C SER A 176 -21.43 3.85 1.78
N PHE A 177 -22.07 4.44 0.77
CA PHE A 177 -21.87 5.83 0.40
C PHE A 177 -23.18 6.59 0.46
N ALA A 178 -23.12 7.80 0.99
CA ALA A 178 -24.28 8.72 1.03
C ALA A 178 -24.66 9.16 -0.39
N ALA A 179 -25.83 9.82 -0.51
CA ALA A 179 -26.22 10.46 -1.77
C ALA A 179 -25.12 11.40 -2.25
N LYS A 180 -24.74 11.27 -3.53
CA LYS A 180 -23.67 12.07 -4.13
C LYS A 180 -23.95 13.57 -4.07
N VAL A 181 -22.92 14.35 -3.88
CA VAL A 181 -22.92 15.81 -4.02
C VAL A 181 -22.26 16.15 -5.36
N ASP A 182 -22.98 16.88 -6.20
CA ASP A 182 -22.53 17.24 -7.55
C ASP A 182 -21.95 18.64 -7.56
N LEU A 183 -20.70 18.77 -8.01
CA LEU A 183 -19.95 20.02 -8.14
C LEU A 183 -19.76 20.34 -9.63
N ILE A 184 -19.67 21.64 -9.98
CA ILE A 184 -19.56 22.11 -11.38
C ILE A 184 -18.15 22.69 -11.61
N PRO A 185 -17.16 21.88 -12.06
CA PRO A 185 -15.80 22.37 -12.31
C PRO A 185 -15.69 23.14 -13.63
N GLY A 186 -15.96 22.53 -14.76
CA GLY A 186 -15.77 23.11 -16.09
C GLY A 186 -16.32 22.19 -17.18
N ASN A 187 -15.93 22.43 -18.44
CA ASN A 187 -16.45 21.69 -19.58
C ASN A 187 -15.68 20.39 -19.80
N VAL A 188 -16.38 19.25 -19.76
CA VAL A 188 -15.86 17.91 -19.97
C VAL A 188 -14.72 17.59 -19.00
N PRO A 189 -15.02 17.47 -17.68
CA PRO A 189 -14.08 16.95 -16.69
C PRO A 189 -13.58 15.58 -17.10
N TYR A 190 -12.26 15.42 -17.16
CA TYR A 190 -11.64 14.20 -17.67
C TYR A 190 -10.78 13.48 -16.62
N SER A 191 -10.11 14.26 -15.77
CA SER A 191 -9.25 13.75 -14.71
C SER A 191 -9.44 14.59 -13.45
N VAL A 192 -9.39 13.94 -12.29
CA VAL A 192 -9.48 14.58 -10.98
C VAL A 192 -8.31 14.15 -10.10
N ALA A 193 -7.77 15.12 -9.35
CA ALA A 193 -6.80 14.90 -8.29
C ALA A 193 -7.25 15.66 -7.03
N THR A 194 -6.81 15.18 -5.87
CA THR A 194 -7.13 15.80 -4.57
C THR A 194 -5.87 16.06 -3.76
N GLY A 195 -5.80 17.17 -3.05
CA GLY A 195 -4.71 17.56 -2.18
C GLY A 195 -4.90 18.97 -1.62
N ASP A 196 -4.25 19.27 -0.51
CA ASP A 196 -4.32 20.57 0.16
C ASP A 196 -3.52 21.63 -0.61
N VAL A 197 -4.21 22.38 -1.46
CA VAL A 197 -3.60 23.37 -2.36
C VAL A 197 -3.29 24.69 -1.65
N ASP A 198 -4.15 25.10 -0.71
CA ASP A 198 -4.02 26.39 -0.04
C ASP A 198 -3.40 26.33 1.36
N GLY A 199 -3.02 25.13 1.83
CA GLY A 199 -2.35 24.93 3.11
C GLY A 199 -3.28 25.07 4.32
N ASP A 200 -4.62 24.89 4.15
CA ASP A 200 -5.58 24.97 5.26
C ASP A 200 -5.79 23.62 5.97
N GLY A 201 -5.16 22.56 5.49
CA GLY A 201 -5.20 21.20 6.05
C GLY A 201 -6.37 20.37 5.56
N LYS A 202 -7.10 20.80 4.52
CA LYS A 202 -8.18 20.06 3.88
C LYS A 202 -7.81 19.75 2.42
N PRO A 203 -8.14 18.55 1.91
CA PRO A 203 -7.87 18.25 0.51
C PRO A 203 -8.84 19.00 -0.42
N ASP A 204 -8.32 19.83 -1.31
CA ASP A 204 -9.05 20.49 -2.39
C ASP A 204 -9.24 19.56 -3.59
N ILE A 205 -10.13 19.92 -4.52
CA ILE A 205 -10.43 19.14 -5.71
C ILE A 205 -9.91 19.89 -6.95
N VAL A 206 -9.01 19.24 -7.70
CA VAL A 206 -8.39 19.79 -8.92
C VAL A 206 -8.82 18.95 -10.12
N VAL A 207 -9.36 19.60 -11.16
CA VAL A 207 -10.05 18.94 -12.27
C VAL A 207 -9.53 19.42 -13.62
N ALA A 208 -9.03 18.52 -14.46
CA ALA A 208 -8.71 18.82 -15.86
C ALA A 208 -9.98 18.81 -16.71
N ASN A 209 -10.28 19.93 -17.37
CA ASN A 209 -11.47 20.13 -18.19
C ASN A 209 -11.10 20.07 -19.67
N GLN A 210 -11.25 18.91 -20.30
CA GLN A 210 -10.75 18.61 -21.65
C GLN A 210 -11.19 19.66 -22.69
N SER A 211 -12.47 19.94 -22.77
CA SER A 211 -13.01 20.92 -23.73
C SER A 211 -12.95 22.36 -23.21
N GLY A 212 -12.69 22.55 -21.92
CA GLY A 212 -12.57 23.88 -21.29
C GLY A 212 -11.19 24.51 -21.48
N LEU A 213 -10.19 23.75 -21.95
CA LEU A 213 -8.79 24.18 -22.06
C LEU A 213 -8.26 24.76 -20.74
N SER A 214 -8.73 24.19 -19.64
CA SER A 214 -8.46 24.70 -18.29
C SER A 214 -8.32 23.54 -17.28
N VAL A 215 -7.73 23.87 -16.16
CA VAL A 215 -7.87 23.13 -14.92
C VAL A 215 -8.67 23.98 -13.94
N SER A 216 -9.66 23.39 -13.27
CA SER A 216 -10.44 24.05 -12.22
C SER A 216 -9.98 23.60 -10.86
N VAL A 217 -9.81 24.53 -9.93
CA VAL A 217 -9.57 24.27 -8.51
C VAL A 217 -10.83 24.62 -7.74
N LEU A 218 -11.38 23.65 -7.01
CA LEU A 218 -12.51 23.81 -6.11
C LEU A 218 -11.96 23.71 -4.69
N ARG A 219 -11.84 24.86 -4.01
CA ARG A 219 -11.36 24.92 -2.64
C ARG A 219 -12.35 24.22 -1.71
N ASN A 220 -11.85 23.32 -0.88
CA ASN A 220 -12.66 22.54 0.04
C ASN A 220 -13.05 23.34 1.29
N THR A 221 -14.35 23.58 1.45
CA THR A 221 -14.95 24.24 2.64
C THR A 221 -15.80 23.26 3.45
N SER A 222 -15.67 21.96 3.19
CA SER A 222 -16.47 20.91 3.84
C SER A 222 -16.29 20.93 5.36
N ALA A 223 -17.34 20.45 6.01
CA ALA A 223 -17.35 20.15 7.43
C ALA A 223 -17.78 18.70 7.63
N LEU A 224 -17.50 18.15 8.78
CA LEU A 224 -17.84 16.77 9.13
C LEU A 224 -19.29 16.43 8.75
N GLY A 225 -19.45 15.44 7.88
CA GLY A 225 -20.75 15.01 7.36
C GLY A 225 -21.35 15.83 6.23
N ALA A 226 -20.66 16.89 5.74
CA ALA A 226 -21.18 17.78 4.72
C ALA A 226 -20.10 18.21 3.73
N ILE A 227 -20.32 17.92 2.45
CA ILE A 227 -19.43 18.31 1.36
C ILE A 227 -19.81 19.70 0.87
N SER A 228 -18.83 20.60 0.80
CA SER A 228 -18.98 21.93 0.20
C SER A 228 -17.66 22.45 -0.36
N THR A 229 -17.74 23.31 -1.37
CA THR A 229 -16.57 23.98 -1.97
C THR A 229 -16.87 25.46 -2.18
N ASP A 230 -15.82 26.27 -2.23
CA ASP A 230 -15.93 27.65 -2.71
C ASP A 230 -16.20 27.68 -4.22
N VAL A 231 -16.43 28.89 -4.73
CA VAL A 231 -16.52 29.13 -6.18
C VAL A 231 -15.19 28.71 -6.83
N LYS A 232 -15.30 27.91 -7.86
CA LYS A 232 -14.12 27.38 -8.58
C LYS A 232 -13.23 28.49 -9.13
N VAL A 233 -11.94 28.21 -9.21
CA VAL A 233 -10.96 29.03 -9.92
C VAL A 233 -10.49 28.27 -11.16
N ASP A 234 -10.69 28.85 -12.35
CA ASP A 234 -10.27 28.27 -13.61
C ASP A 234 -8.89 28.81 -14.02
N LEU A 235 -7.96 27.91 -14.31
CA LEU A 235 -6.60 28.20 -14.72
C LEU A 235 -6.38 27.67 -16.14
N THR A 236 -5.79 28.50 -17.01
CA THR A 236 -5.54 28.14 -18.42
C THR A 236 -4.46 27.06 -18.54
N THR A 237 -4.70 26.04 -19.40
CA THR A 237 -3.76 24.97 -19.74
C THR A 237 -3.38 24.99 -21.22
N GLY A 238 -2.69 23.97 -21.71
CA GLY A 238 -2.58 23.69 -23.13
C GLY A 238 -3.87 23.10 -23.70
N SER A 239 -3.87 22.77 -24.99
CA SER A 239 -5.04 22.20 -25.67
C SER A 239 -5.28 20.75 -25.24
N ASN A 240 -6.56 20.44 -24.99
CA ASN A 240 -7.05 19.11 -24.64
C ASN A 240 -6.39 18.53 -23.38
N PRO A 241 -6.55 19.19 -22.21
CA PRO A 241 -6.03 18.66 -20.93
C PRO A 241 -6.78 17.39 -20.55
N VAL A 242 -6.06 16.27 -20.35
CA VAL A 242 -6.64 14.93 -20.13
C VAL A 242 -6.19 14.25 -18.85
N SER A 243 -5.16 14.78 -18.20
CA SER A 243 -4.69 14.24 -16.92
C SER A 243 -4.14 15.37 -16.07
N VAL A 244 -4.44 15.33 -14.77
CA VAL A 244 -3.93 16.25 -13.76
C VAL A 244 -3.27 15.49 -12.62
N ALA A 245 -2.13 15.99 -12.17
CA ALA A 245 -1.41 15.52 -10.99
C ALA A 245 -0.94 16.72 -10.16
N MET A 246 -0.56 16.49 -8.92
CA MET A 246 -0.03 17.52 -8.02
C MET A 246 1.28 17.06 -7.39
N GLY A 247 2.15 18.02 -7.09
CA GLY A 247 3.40 17.83 -6.38
C GLY A 247 4.12 19.15 -6.19
N ASP A 248 4.98 19.25 -5.18
CA ASP A 248 5.82 20.43 -4.93
C ASP A 248 7.02 20.42 -5.90
N ILE A 249 6.79 20.94 -7.11
CA ILE A 249 7.75 20.85 -8.24
C ILE A 249 8.93 21.79 -8.04
N ASP A 250 8.72 22.96 -7.47
CA ASP A 250 9.81 23.94 -7.27
C ASP A 250 10.44 23.88 -5.86
N GLY A 251 9.92 23.02 -4.97
CA GLY A 251 10.46 22.83 -3.63
C GLY A 251 10.17 24.00 -2.70
N ASP A 252 9.05 24.74 -2.89
CA ASP A 252 8.66 25.85 -2.02
C ASP A 252 7.70 25.43 -0.89
N GLY A 253 7.30 24.15 -0.83
CA GLY A 253 6.40 23.58 0.17
C GLY A 253 4.93 23.69 -0.18
N LYS A 254 4.59 24.07 -1.39
CA LYS A 254 3.21 24.14 -1.87
C LYS A 254 3.01 23.23 -3.07
N PRO A 255 1.94 22.42 -3.11
CA PRO A 255 1.71 21.53 -4.24
C PRO A 255 1.36 22.32 -5.50
N ASP A 256 2.17 22.17 -6.55
CA ASP A 256 1.92 22.71 -7.88
C ASP A 256 0.97 21.80 -8.66
N ILE A 257 0.32 22.34 -9.70
CA ILE A 257 -0.55 21.59 -10.59
C ILE A 257 0.20 21.24 -11.88
N VAL A 258 0.16 19.97 -12.25
CA VAL A 258 0.77 19.42 -13.47
C VAL A 258 -0.32 18.85 -14.37
N VAL A 259 -0.37 19.25 -15.64
CA VAL A 259 -1.44 18.90 -16.58
C VAL A 259 -0.88 18.37 -17.90
N ALA A 260 -1.27 17.16 -18.31
CA ALA A 260 -0.96 16.62 -19.61
C ALA A 260 -1.93 17.17 -20.67
N ASN A 261 -1.37 17.80 -21.72
CA ASN A 261 -2.15 18.43 -22.80
C ASN A 261 -2.02 17.60 -24.08
N SER A 262 -2.94 16.69 -24.32
CA SER A 262 -2.85 15.73 -25.43
C SER A 262 -2.96 16.37 -26.81
N GLY A 263 -3.56 17.55 -26.92
CA GLY A 263 -3.74 18.28 -28.18
C GLY A 263 -2.50 19.00 -28.69
N VAL A 264 -1.48 19.22 -27.85
CA VAL A 264 -0.27 20.02 -28.19
C VAL A 264 1.03 19.38 -27.72
N SER A 265 1.02 18.12 -27.29
CA SER A 265 2.20 17.34 -26.87
C SER A 265 3.06 18.06 -25.82
N THR A 266 2.42 18.67 -24.83
CA THR A 266 3.10 19.35 -23.72
C THR A 266 2.52 18.94 -22.38
N VAL A 267 3.29 19.21 -21.34
CA VAL A 267 2.84 19.25 -19.96
C VAL A 267 2.86 20.72 -19.51
N SER A 268 1.74 21.23 -19.00
CA SER A 268 1.68 22.52 -18.32
C SER A 268 1.94 22.34 -16.83
N VAL A 269 2.83 23.15 -16.26
CA VAL A 269 3.03 23.25 -14.81
C VAL A 269 2.59 24.63 -14.35
N LEU A 270 1.70 24.66 -13.36
CA LEU A 270 1.18 25.88 -12.77
C LEU A 270 1.71 25.96 -11.34
N ARG A 271 2.63 26.89 -11.10
CA ARG A 271 3.27 27.10 -9.80
C ARG A 271 2.28 27.66 -8.81
N ASN A 272 2.20 27.03 -7.67
CA ASN A 272 1.31 27.44 -6.58
C ASN A 272 1.80 28.71 -5.89
N THR A 273 0.94 29.71 -5.79
CA THR A 273 1.19 30.97 -5.07
C THR A 273 0.10 31.23 -4.02
N CYS A 274 -0.68 30.21 -3.64
CA CYS A 274 -1.80 30.35 -2.73
C CYS A 274 -1.36 30.92 -1.38
N PRO A 275 -2.01 31.99 -0.91
CA PRO A 275 -2.08 32.24 0.52
C PRO A 275 -3.14 31.29 1.13
N VAL A 276 -3.01 31.02 2.43
CA VAL A 276 -3.99 30.18 3.14
C VAL A 276 -5.41 30.73 2.97
N GLY A 277 -6.33 29.85 2.64
CA GLY A 277 -7.75 30.18 2.45
C GLY A 277 -8.07 30.85 1.11
N SER A 278 -7.15 30.85 0.13
CA SER A 278 -7.39 31.47 -1.18
C SER A 278 -6.58 30.80 -2.28
N ILE A 279 -7.19 30.56 -3.42
CA ILE A 279 -6.57 29.92 -4.58
C ILE A 279 -5.89 30.94 -5.48
N SER A 280 -4.58 30.76 -5.72
CA SER A 280 -3.75 31.60 -6.60
C SER A 280 -2.62 30.79 -7.21
N PHE A 281 -2.40 30.92 -8.51
CA PHE A 281 -1.32 30.27 -9.25
C PHE A 281 -0.61 31.24 -10.16
N ALA A 282 0.67 31.04 -10.37
CA ALA A 282 1.41 31.73 -11.41
C ALA A 282 0.93 31.28 -12.81
N ALA A 283 1.26 32.07 -13.84
CA ALA A 283 1.02 31.65 -15.22
C ALA A 283 1.70 30.30 -15.50
N LYS A 284 1.01 29.44 -16.26
CA LYS A 284 1.57 28.13 -16.64
C LYS A 284 2.89 28.24 -17.38
N VAL A 285 3.74 27.25 -17.17
CA VAL A 285 4.92 27.02 -17.99
C VAL A 285 4.73 25.68 -18.72
N ASP A 286 4.92 25.68 -20.06
CA ASP A 286 4.74 24.48 -20.87
C ASP A 286 6.08 23.82 -21.17
N PHE A 287 6.15 22.49 -20.99
CA PHE A 287 7.30 21.67 -21.30
C PHE A 287 6.92 20.64 -22.35
N THR A 288 7.80 20.42 -23.34
CA THR A 288 7.60 19.42 -24.38
C THR A 288 7.66 18.01 -23.76
N SER A 289 6.61 17.20 -23.97
CA SER A 289 6.59 15.78 -23.65
C SER A 289 6.67 14.92 -24.92
N GLY A 290 6.26 13.66 -24.85
CA GLY A 290 6.10 12.82 -26.03
C GLY A 290 4.83 13.16 -26.82
N PHE A 291 4.58 12.42 -27.90
CA PHE A 291 3.49 12.70 -28.81
C PHE A 291 2.13 12.25 -28.22
N THR A 292 1.20 13.20 -28.01
CA THR A 292 -0.11 12.99 -27.40
C THR A 292 0.00 12.43 -25.97
N PRO A 293 0.52 13.19 -24.98
CA PRO A 293 0.56 12.76 -23.59
C PRO A 293 -0.86 12.59 -23.07
N TYR A 294 -1.19 11.39 -22.63
CA TYR A 294 -2.54 11.03 -22.19
C TYR A 294 -2.64 10.95 -20.66
N PHE A 295 -1.54 10.68 -20.00
CA PHE A 295 -1.46 10.62 -18.53
C PHE A 295 -0.16 11.25 -18.06
N VAL A 296 -0.18 11.86 -16.88
CA VAL A 296 1.01 12.37 -16.20
C VAL A 296 1.02 11.87 -14.75
N ALA A 297 2.18 11.35 -14.33
CA ALA A 297 2.47 11.00 -12.95
C ALA A 297 3.65 11.84 -12.44
N VAL A 298 3.70 12.05 -11.13
CA VAL A 298 4.71 12.85 -10.43
C VAL A 298 5.41 11.96 -9.40
N GLY A 299 6.74 11.94 -9.38
CA GLY A 299 7.54 11.16 -8.43
C GLY A 299 9.02 11.39 -8.60
N ASP A 300 9.81 11.23 -7.52
CA ASP A 300 11.28 11.38 -7.54
C ASP A 300 11.91 10.13 -8.18
N VAL A 301 12.12 10.17 -9.49
CA VAL A 301 12.58 9.04 -10.30
C VAL A 301 14.10 8.79 -10.14
N ASP A 302 14.88 9.84 -10.03
CA ASP A 302 16.34 9.71 -9.96
C ASP A 302 16.90 9.76 -8.53
N GLY A 303 16.05 9.96 -7.53
CA GLY A 303 16.42 9.96 -6.11
C GLY A 303 17.17 11.23 -5.69
N ASP A 304 16.99 12.37 -6.40
CA ASP A 304 17.61 13.64 -6.05
C ASP A 304 16.79 14.48 -5.06
N GLY A 305 15.60 13.99 -4.67
CA GLY A 305 14.66 14.63 -3.75
C GLY A 305 13.71 15.61 -4.41
N LYS A 306 13.71 15.73 -5.73
CA LYS A 306 12.78 16.57 -6.49
C LYS A 306 11.82 15.70 -7.29
N PRO A 307 10.52 16.00 -7.27
CA PRO A 307 9.56 15.22 -8.05
C PRO A 307 9.72 15.48 -9.55
N ASP A 308 9.99 14.41 -10.31
CA ASP A 308 10.04 14.38 -11.77
C ASP A 308 8.66 14.16 -12.37
N LEU A 309 8.53 14.35 -13.69
CA LEU A 309 7.29 14.09 -14.43
C LEU A 309 7.46 12.89 -15.35
N VAL A 310 6.49 11.99 -15.33
CA VAL A 310 6.42 10.84 -16.25
C VAL A 310 5.12 10.92 -17.03
N THR A 311 5.20 10.93 -18.37
CA THR A 311 4.02 10.97 -19.23
C THR A 311 3.86 9.67 -20.02
N ALA A 312 2.64 9.14 -20.13
CA ALA A 312 2.28 8.09 -21.08
C ALA A 312 1.84 8.75 -22.39
N ASN A 313 2.57 8.48 -23.48
CA ASN A 313 2.40 9.17 -24.75
C ASN A 313 1.66 8.29 -25.74
N GLN A 314 0.35 8.47 -25.84
CA GLN A 314 -0.58 7.59 -26.55
C GLN A 314 -0.15 7.26 -27.99
N ASN A 315 0.25 8.26 -28.76
CA ASN A 315 0.65 8.09 -30.17
C ASN A 315 2.17 8.02 -30.35
N GLY A 316 2.92 8.03 -29.24
CA GLY A 316 4.38 7.88 -29.24
C GLY A 316 4.82 6.45 -28.93
N ASP A 317 3.93 5.58 -28.46
CA ASP A 317 4.22 4.22 -27.98
C ASP A 317 5.40 4.19 -26.98
N ASN A 318 5.46 5.20 -26.11
CA ASN A 318 6.51 5.38 -25.11
C ASN A 318 6.01 6.12 -23.87
N ILE A 319 6.82 6.10 -22.81
CA ILE A 319 6.76 7.11 -21.75
C ILE A 319 7.88 8.12 -21.95
N SER A 320 7.66 9.37 -21.53
CA SER A 320 8.72 10.39 -21.40
C SER A 320 8.91 10.73 -19.93
N VAL A 321 10.17 10.75 -19.47
CA VAL A 321 10.56 11.21 -18.14
C VAL A 321 11.22 12.57 -18.27
N LEU A 322 10.67 13.58 -17.61
CA LEU A 322 11.21 14.93 -17.53
C LEU A 322 11.84 15.10 -16.15
N ARG A 323 13.17 15.08 -16.07
CA ARG A 323 13.91 15.24 -14.82
C ARG A 323 13.81 16.68 -14.31
N ASN A 324 13.44 16.83 -13.08
CA ASN A 324 13.23 18.12 -12.43
C ASN A 324 14.56 18.83 -12.12
N THR A 325 14.69 20.05 -12.58
CA THR A 325 15.84 20.94 -12.30
C THR A 325 15.41 22.25 -11.64
N SER A 326 14.17 22.30 -11.16
CA SER A 326 13.56 23.48 -10.54
C SER A 326 14.30 23.91 -9.28
N THR A 327 14.10 25.18 -8.95
CA THR A 327 14.48 25.79 -7.68
C THR A 327 13.32 26.63 -7.18
N SER A 328 13.21 26.83 -5.89
CA SER A 328 12.10 27.59 -5.29
C SER A 328 11.82 28.89 -6.03
N GLY A 329 10.57 29.05 -6.49
CA GLY A 329 10.10 30.15 -7.30
C GLY A 329 10.32 30.00 -8.82
N SER A 330 10.97 28.92 -9.30
CA SER A 330 11.30 28.75 -10.72
C SER A 330 11.19 27.30 -11.17
N ILE A 331 10.23 27.01 -12.06
CA ILE A 331 10.00 25.69 -12.65
C ILE A 331 10.93 25.47 -13.84
N SER A 332 11.67 24.36 -13.83
CA SER A 332 12.50 23.94 -14.96
C SER A 332 12.69 22.42 -14.99
N PHE A 333 12.85 21.85 -16.18
CA PHE A 333 13.13 20.44 -16.41
C PHE A 333 14.28 20.27 -17.40
N ALA A 334 15.05 19.19 -17.25
CA ALA A 334 16.00 18.73 -18.24
C ALA A 334 15.26 18.25 -19.51
N ALA A 335 16.00 18.05 -20.59
CA ALA A 335 15.45 17.41 -21.78
C ALA A 335 14.87 16.03 -21.41
N LYS A 336 13.68 15.74 -21.95
CA LYS A 336 13.00 14.45 -21.69
C LYS A 336 13.81 13.25 -22.14
N VAL A 337 13.67 12.15 -21.44
CA VAL A 337 14.20 10.83 -21.82
C VAL A 337 13.00 9.93 -22.14
N ASP A 338 13.01 9.29 -23.30
CA ASP A 338 11.92 8.44 -23.76
C ASP A 338 12.26 6.94 -23.59
N PHE A 339 11.30 6.15 -23.08
CA PHE A 339 11.41 4.70 -22.96
C PHE A 339 10.27 4.03 -23.72
N PRO A 340 10.55 3.03 -24.59
CA PRO A 340 9.51 2.35 -25.37
C PRO A 340 8.58 1.53 -24.48
N THR A 341 7.29 1.49 -24.82
CA THR A 341 6.24 0.71 -24.17
C THR A 341 5.56 -0.23 -25.17
N GLY A 342 4.42 -0.80 -24.83
CA GLY A 342 3.49 -1.37 -25.82
C GLY A 342 2.73 -0.27 -26.57
N ASN A 343 1.83 -0.67 -27.48
CA ASN A 343 1.13 0.26 -28.35
C ASN A 343 0.01 1.00 -27.62
N VAL A 344 -0.09 2.31 -27.84
CA VAL A 344 -1.12 3.21 -27.30
C VAL A 344 -1.13 3.19 -25.77
N PRO A 345 -0.02 3.61 -25.10
CA PRO A 345 -0.01 3.74 -23.65
C PRO A 345 -1.00 4.82 -23.19
N ARG A 346 -1.83 4.48 -22.19
CA ARG A 346 -2.93 5.31 -21.70
C ARG A 346 -2.73 5.79 -20.27
N SER A 347 -2.01 5.04 -19.46
CA SER A 347 -1.82 5.32 -18.03
C SER A 347 -0.44 4.84 -17.61
N VAL A 348 0.17 5.54 -16.66
CA VAL A 348 1.42 5.14 -16.02
C VAL A 348 1.28 5.29 -14.51
N ALA A 349 1.67 4.26 -13.76
CA ALA A 349 1.86 4.29 -12.32
C ALA A 349 3.36 4.25 -12.01
N ILE A 350 3.76 4.90 -10.91
CA ILE A 350 5.14 4.98 -10.44
C ILE A 350 5.19 4.34 -9.05
N GLY A 351 6.08 3.37 -8.82
CA GLY A 351 6.29 2.76 -7.51
C GLY A 351 7.36 1.69 -7.54
N ASP A 352 7.90 1.39 -6.36
CA ASP A 352 9.00 0.43 -6.15
C ASP A 352 8.46 -1.01 -6.24
N VAL A 353 8.39 -1.54 -7.47
CA VAL A 353 7.82 -2.87 -7.76
C VAL A 353 8.77 -3.99 -7.37
N ASP A 354 10.07 -3.80 -7.53
CA ASP A 354 11.06 -4.84 -7.21
C ASP A 354 11.66 -4.71 -5.79
N GLY A 355 11.30 -3.68 -5.03
CA GLY A 355 11.78 -3.49 -3.66
C GLY A 355 13.24 -3.05 -3.55
N ASP A 356 13.82 -2.43 -4.62
CA ASP A 356 15.20 -1.93 -4.60
C ASP A 356 15.31 -0.48 -4.05
N GLY A 357 14.17 0.15 -3.78
CA GLY A 357 14.05 1.50 -3.23
C GLY A 357 13.91 2.59 -4.29
N LYS A 358 13.88 2.26 -5.58
CA LYS A 358 13.67 3.18 -6.69
C LYS A 358 12.27 2.98 -7.28
N PRO A 359 11.57 4.05 -7.64
CA PRO A 359 10.24 3.92 -8.23
C PRO A 359 10.32 3.45 -9.70
N ASP A 360 9.75 2.29 -10.00
CA ASP A 360 9.62 1.71 -11.33
C ASP A 360 8.43 2.30 -12.10
N PHE A 361 8.32 1.98 -13.41
CA PHE A 361 7.23 2.43 -14.25
C PHE A 361 6.34 1.26 -14.66
N VAL A 362 5.05 1.35 -14.39
CA VAL A 362 4.04 0.38 -14.84
C VAL A 362 3.07 1.09 -15.79
N VAL A 363 2.99 0.63 -17.03
CA VAL A 363 2.31 1.34 -18.12
C VAL A 363 1.22 0.48 -18.74
N ALA A 364 -0.02 0.96 -18.76
CA ALA A 364 -1.14 0.28 -19.43
C ALA A 364 -1.14 0.58 -20.94
N ASN A 365 -1.01 -0.45 -21.77
CA ASN A 365 -0.91 -0.37 -23.22
C ASN A 365 -2.23 -0.83 -23.87
N TYR A 366 -3.07 0.13 -24.22
CA TYR A 366 -4.44 -0.08 -24.68
C TYR A 366 -4.56 -1.05 -25.86
N ASN A 367 -3.76 -0.86 -26.92
CA ASN A 367 -3.84 -1.69 -28.11
C ASN A 367 -3.02 -2.99 -28.01
N SER A 368 -2.06 -3.08 -27.10
CA SER A 368 -1.27 -4.30 -26.89
C SER A 368 -1.94 -5.30 -25.97
N ASN A 369 -3.01 -4.92 -25.25
CA ASN A 369 -3.65 -5.73 -24.21
C ASN A 369 -2.62 -6.21 -23.16
N SER A 370 -1.77 -5.30 -22.71
CA SER A 370 -0.66 -5.58 -21.80
C SER A 370 -0.37 -4.41 -20.88
N VAL A 371 0.35 -4.68 -19.82
CA VAL A 371 1.14 -3.67 -19.11
C VAL A 371 2.62 -3.87 -19.40
N SER A 372 3.36 -2.77 -19.62
CA SER A 372 4.83 -2.77 -19.63
C SER A 372 5.33 -2.38 -18.25
N VAL A 373 6.21 -3.20 -17.66
CA VAL A 373 6.94 -2.87 -16.44
C VAL A 373 8.38 -2.55 -16.82
N LEU A 374 8.85 -1.34 -16.48
CA LEU A 374 10.21 -0.89 -16.74
C LEU A 374 10.88 -0.66 -15.38
N ARG A 375 11.91 -1.46 -15.08
CA ARG A 375 12.69 -1.30 -13.87
C ARG A 375 13.52 -0.02 -13.94
N ASN A 376 13.43 0.81 -12.93
CA ASN A 376 14.16 2.06 -12.83
C ASN A 376 15.61 1.81 -12.38
N THR A 377 16.56 2.21 -13.21
CA THR A 377 18.00 2.14 -12.92
C THR A 377 18.65 3.53 -12.78
N SER A 378 17.81 4.57 -12.65
CA SER A 378 18.27 5.96 -12.52
C SER A 378 19.18 6.17 -11.31
N THR A 379 19.99 7.19 -11.42
CA THR A 379 20.80 7.72 -10.32
C THR A 379 20.68 9.24 -10.32
N SER A 380 20.88 9.88 -9.19
CA SER A 380 20.75 11.33 -9.04
C SER A 380 21.44 12.08 -10.19
N GLY A 381 20.66 12.88 -10.94
CA GLY A 381 21.09 13.62 -12.12
C GLY A 381 21.00 12.85 -13.45
N SER A 382 20.60 11.55 -13.45
CA SER A 382 20.57 10.73 -14.67
C SER A 382 19.40 9.76 -14.67
N ILE A 383 18.55 9.88 -15.70
CA ILE A 383 17.38 9.02 -15.91
C ILE A 383 17.77 7.81 -16.77
N SER A 384 17.48 6.60 -16.28
CA SER A 384 17.65 5.35 -17.01
C SER A 384 16.67 4.27 -16.52
N ALA A 385 16.35 3.33 -17.41
CA ALA A 385 15.52 2.17 -17.08
C ALA A 385 16.00 0.95 -17.86
N ASP A 386 15.74 -0.24 -17.31
CA ASP A 386 15.96 -1.51 -18.01
C ASP A 386 14.95 -1.68 -19.17
N ALA A 387 15.20 -2.66 -20.03
CA ALA A 387 14.24 -3.03 -21.06
C ALA A 387 12.91 -3.46 -20.44
N LYS A 388 11.80 -3.02 -21.04
CA LYS A 388 10.46 -3.34 -20.55
C LYS A 388 10.17 -4.85 -20.52
N ILE A 389 9.36 -5.25 -19.56
CA ILE A 389 8.74 -6.56 -19.49
C ILE A 389 7.25 -6.36 -19.77
N ASP A 390 6.73 -7.01 -20.83
CA ASP A 390 5.31 -6.93 -21.16
C ASP A 390 4.54 -8.10 -20.54
N LEU A 391 3.49 -7.79 -19.79
CA LEU A 391 2.62 -8.72 -19.10
C LEU A 391 1.20 -8.62 -19.69
N THR A 392 0.60 -9.76 -20.01
CA THR A 392 -0.76 -9.80 -20.59
C THR A 392 -1.80 -9.38 -19.55
N THR A 393 -2.74 -8.53 -19.96
CA THR A 393 -3.91 -8.10 -19.18
C THR A 393 -5.21 -8.57 -19.86
N GLY A 394 -6.36 -8.12 -19.39
CA GLY A 394 -7.58 -8.14 -20.17
C GLY A 394 -7.47 -7.24 -21.40
N LYS A 395 -8.56 -7.13 -22.14
CA LYS A 395 -8.57 -6.38 -23.41
C LYS A 395 -8.58 -4.87 -23.19
N SER A 396 -7.70 -4.15 -23.89
CA SER A 396 -7.67 -2.69 -23.94
C SER A 396 -7.55 -2.04 -22.55
N PRO A 397 -6.48 -2.35 -21.76
CA PRO A 397 -6.27 -1.72 -20.47
C PRO A 397 -6.09 -0.21 -20.66
N ILE A 398 -6.89 0.58 -19.95
CA ILE A 398 -6.92 2.05 -20.08
C ILE A 398 -6.33 2.74 -18.85
N SER A 399 -6.40 2.11 -17.70
CA SER A 399 -5.86 2.59 -16.44
C SER A 399 -5.05 1.50 -15.76
N VAL A 400 -4.01 1.90 -15.05
CA VAL A 400 -3.24 1.04 -14.16
C VAL A 400 -3.10 1.72 -12.79
N ALA A 401 -3.29 0.93 -11.74
CA ALA A 401 -3.01 1.29 -10.36
C ALA A 401 -2.06 0.24 -9.75
N ILE A 402 -1.29 0.65 -8.75
CA ILE A 402 -0.41 -0.24 -7.99
C ILE A 402 -0.70 -0.09 -6.50
N GLY A 403 -0.63 -1.20 -5.78
CA GLY A 403 -0.84 -1.28 -4.33
C GLY A 403 -0.78 -2.73 -3.86
N ASP A 404 -0.51 -2.96 -2.59
CA ASP A 404 -0.49 -4.29 -1.99
C ASP A 404 -1.94 -4.77 -1.79
N VAL A 405 -2.46 -5.55 -2.75
CA VAL A 405 -3.85 -6.05 -2.68
C VAL A 405 -3.96 -7.44 -2.08
N ASP A 406 -2.83 -8.12 -1.81
CA ASP A 406 -2.83 -9.43 -1.17
C ASP A 406 -2.15 -9.46 0.21
N GLY A 407 -1.64 -8.32 0.71
CA GLY A 407 -1.10 -8.14 2.06
C GLY A 407 0.34 -8.64 2.25
N ASP A 408 1.05 -9.00 1.17
CA ASP A 408 2.41 -9.55 1.25
C ASP A 408 3.51 -8.47 1.38
N GLY A 409 3.14 -7.19 1.35
CA GLY A 409 4.03 -6.04 1.47
C GLY A 409 4.68 -5.62 0.15
N LYS A 410 4.22 -6.11 -0.99
CA LYS A 410 4.68 -5.73 -2.31
C LYS A 410 3.55 -5.11 -3.12
N PRO A 411 3.81 -4.04 -3.89
CA PRO A 411 2.76 -3.44 -4.71
C PRO A 411 2.40 -4.35 -5.90
N ASP A 412 1.16 -4.81 -5.95
CA ASP A 412 0.57 -5.53 -7.07
C ASP A 412 0.11 -4.58 -8.17
N ILE A 413 -0.26 -5.12 -9.33
CA ILE A 413 -0.72 -4.35 -10.48
C ILE A 413 -2.20 -4.63 -10.73
N VAL A 414 -3.00 -3.57 -10.82
CA VAL A 414 -4.43 -3.63 -11.16
C VAL A 414 -4.69 -2.82 -12.42
N THR A 415 -5.42 -3.39 -13.39
CA THR A 415 -5.83 -2.67 -14.60
C THR A 415 -7.34 -2.60 -14.76
N ALA A 416 -7.82 -1.50 -15.35
CA ALA A 416 -9.19 -1.39 -15.84
C ALA A 416 -9.19 -1.71 -17.35
N ASP A 417 -9.81 -2.85 -17.75
CA ASP A 417 -9.73 -3.40 -19.09
C ASP A 417 -11.01 -3.07 -19.87
N ASN A 418 -10.96 -2.07 -20.74
CA ASN A 418 -12.10 -1.45 -21.43
C ASN A 418 -12.64 -2.27 -22.62
N GLY A 419 -12.01 -3.37 -22.98
CA GLY A 419 -12.46 -4.25 -24.06
C GLY A 419 -13.31 -5.42 -23.58
N THR A 420 -14.23 -5.90 -24.43
CA THR A 420 -15.09 -7.04 -24.07
C THR A 420 -14.35 -8.39 -24.11
N PRO A 421 -14.50 -9.26 -23.08
CA PRO A 421 -15.29 -9.05 -21.86
C PRO A 421 -14.68 -7.99 -20.96
N TYR A 422 -15.51 -7.13 -20.35
CA TYR A 422 -15.06 -6.09 -19.45
C TYR A 422 -14.58 -6.67 -18.14
N SER A 423 -13.37 -6.30 -17.71
CA SER A 423 -12.73 -6.83 -16.51
C SER A 423 -11.84 -5.81 -15.81
N MET A 424 -11.44 -6.11 -14.60
CA MET A 424 -10.17 -5.70 -14.06
C MET A 424 -9.23 -6.91 -14.08
N SER A 425 -7.96 -6.72 -14.41
CA SER A 425 -6.91 -7.72 -14.23
C SER A 425 -6.11 -7.40 -12.99
N VAL A 426 -5.91 -8.38 -12.13
CA VAL A 426 -5.01 -8.30 -10.98
C VAL A 426 -3.81 -9.19 -11.25
N LEU A 427 -2.60 -8.61 -11.20
CA LEU A 427 -1.33 -9.29 -11.44
C LEU A 427 -0.50 -9.19 -10.15
N ARG A 428 -0.35 -10.32 -9.47
CA ARG A 428 0.37 -10.42 -8.20
C ARG A 428 1.86 -10.22 -8.38
N ASN A 429 2.45 -9.40 -7.53
CA ASN A 429 3.87 -9.11 -7.50
C ASN A 429 4.64 -10.16 -6.67
N THR A 430 5.58 -10.85 -7.30
CA THR A 430 6.50 -11.80 -6.65
C THR A 430 7.96 -11.39 -6.79
N SER A 431 8.19 -10.13 -7.15
CA SER A 431 9.52 -9.56 -7.37
C SER A 431 10.40 -9.65 -6.13
N THR A 432 11.70 -9.61 -6.38
CA THR A 432 12.73 -9.47 -5.35
C THR A 432 13.68 -8.36 -5.78
N SER A 433 14.32 -7.71 -4.82
CA SER A 433 15.19 -6.56 -5.09
C SER A 433 16.13 -6.77 -6.28
N GLY A 434 16.00 -5.91 -7.29
CA GLY A 434 16.74 -5.98 -8.54
C GLY A 434 16.17 -6.93 -9.61
N SER A 435 14.99 -7.54 -9.38
CA SER A 435 14.39 -8.49 -10.32
C SER A 435 12.87 -8.44 -10.32
N ILE A 436 12.29 -8.00 -11.43
CA ILE A 436 10.83 -7.98 -11.63
C ILE A 436 10.33 -9.41 -11.90
N SER A 437 9.35 -9.84 -11.11
CA SER A 437 8.64 -11.12 -11.26
C SER A 437 7.17 -10.90 -10.91
N ILE A 438 6.28 -11.10 -11.87
CA ILE A 438 4.84 -10.88 -11.71
C ILE A 438 4.13 -12.15 -12.18
N THR A 439 3.10 -12.60 -11.44
CA THR A 439 2.33 -13.78 -11.83
C THR A 439 1.41 -13.49 -13.02
N ALA A 440 0.87 -14.56 -13.61
CA ALA A 440 -0.20 -14.41 -14.59
C ALA A 440 -1.41 -13.71 -13.95
N LYS A 441 -2.11 -12.90 -14.77
CA LYS A 441 -3.30 -12.15 -14.33
C LYS A 441 -4.43 -13.05 -13.85
N VAL A 442 -5.22 -12.51 -12.93
CA VAL A 442 -6.57 -13.03 -12.62
C VAL A 442 -7.57 -11.93 -12.97
N ASP A 443 -8.59 -12.32 -13.75
CA ASP A 443 -9.60 -11.36 -14.23
C ASP A 443 -10.87 -11.42 -13.38
N PHE A 444 -11.40 -10.24 -13.04
CA PHE A 444 -12.66 -10.07 -12.32
C PHE A 444 -13.61 -9.19 -13.14
N THR A 445 -14.87 -9.62 -13.25
CA THR A 445 -15.87 -8.91 -14.06
C THR A 445 -16.25 -7.58 -13.43
N THR A 446 -16.15 -6.50 -14.22
CA THR A 446 -16.51 -5.13 -13.83
C THR A 446 -17.91 -4.74 -14.32
N GLY A 447 -18.26 -3.46 -14.24
CA GLY A 447 -19.33 -2.88 -15.04
C GLY A 447 -18.91 -2.70 -16.51
N THR A 448 -19.76 -2.11 -17.34
CA THR A 448 -19.46 -1.91 -18.76
C THR A 448 -18.53 -0.70 -18.97
N ALA A 449 -17.57 -0.86 -19.87
CA ALA A 449 -16.56 0.13 -20.22
C ALA A 449 -15.78 0.69 -18.99
N PRO A 450 -15.03 -0.15 -18.26
CA PRO A 450 -14.18 0.31 -17.16
C PRO A 450 -13.04 1.19 -17.69
N ILE A 451 -12.73 2.31 -17.00
CA ILE A 451 -11.78 3.33 -17.49
C ILE A 451 -10.81 3.88 -16.46
N SER A 452 -11.07 3.73 -15.19
CA SER A 452 -10.17 4.19 -14.12
C SER A 452 -10.18 3.18 -12.99
N ALA A 453 -9.01 2.94 -12.40
CA ALA A 453 -8.81 2.10 -11.23
C ALA A 453 -8.16 2.93 -10.11
N ALA A 454 -8.61 2.71 -8.87
CA ALA A 454 -7.98 3.19 -7.65
C ALA A 454 -7.89 2.03 -6.65
N ILE A 455 -6.99 2.15 -5.67
CA ILE A 455 -6.79 1.17 -4.60
C ILE A 455 -6.71 1.93 -3.27
N GLY A 456 -7.53 1.53 -2.30
CA GLY A 456 -7.49 2.10 -0.96
C GLY A 456 -8.44 1.41 0.01
N ASP A 457 -8.16 1.50 1.29
CA ASP A 457 -9.01 0.97 2.36
C ASP A 457 -10.21 1.90 2.57
N VAL A 458 -11.29 1.71 1.80
CA VAL A 458 -12.46 2.61 1.87
C VAL A 458 -13.44 2.23 2.98
N ASP A 459 -13.42 1.01 3.50
CA ASP A 459 -14.31 0.64 4.60
C ASP A 459 -13.66 0.71 5.99
N GLY A 460 -12.36 0.94 6.04
CA GLY A 460 -11.62 1.17 7.28
C GLY A 460 -11.33 -0.11 8.08
N ASP A 461 -11.25 -1.26 7.42
CA ASP A 461 -10.86 -2.53 8.05
C ASP A 461 -9.36 -2.83 7.97
N GLY A 462 -8.60 -2.00 7.25
CA GLY A 462 -7.16 -2.13 7.04
C GLY A 462 -6.79 -3.03 5.88
N ILE A 463 -7.75 -3.46 5.08
CA ILE A 463 -7.57 -4.23 3.83
C ILE A 463 -8.01 -3.33 2.67
N PRO A 464 -7.18 -3.11 1.64
CA PRO A 464 -7.56 -2.22 0.56
C PRO A 464 -8.63 -2.83 -0.34
N GLU A 465 -9.61 -2.01 -0.72
CA GLU A 465 -10.54 -2.27 -1.80
C GLU A 465 -9.97 -1.81 -3.14
N ILE A 466 -10.63 -2.24 -4.22
CA ILE A 466 -10.36 -1.75 -5.58
C ILE A 466 -11.62 -1.05 -6.11
N GLU A 467 -11.46 0.20 -6.54
CA GLU A 467 -12.51 1.02 -7.14
C GLU A 467 -12.30 1.06 -8.65
N ILE A 468 -13.31 0.62 -9.40
CA ILE A 468 -13.31 0.65 -10.87
C ILE A 468 -14.44 1.56 -11.36
N VAL A 469 -14.06 2.62 -12.07
CA VAL A 469 -15.01 3.51 -12.74
C VAL A 469 -15.48 2.87 -14.04
N ASN A 470 -16.80 2.74 -14.21
CA ASN A 470 -17.43 2.13 -15.38
C ASN A 470 -18.24 3.17 -16.16
N SER A 471 -17.70 3.68 -17.26
CA SER A 471 -18.35 4.77 -18.01
C SER A 471 -19.63 4.32 -18.69
N GLY A 472 -19.73 3.08 -19.13
CA GLY A 472 -20.92 2.53 -19.75
C GLY A 472 -22.02 2.13 -18.77
N SER A 473 -21.66 1.70 -17.55
CA SER A 473 -22.63 1.38 -16.48
C SER A 473 -22.98 2.58 -15.61
N VAL A 474 -22.32 3.72 -15.80
CA VAL A 474 -22.55 4.95 -15.01
C VAL A 474 -22.36 4.70 -13.50
N SER A 475 -21.29 4.02 -13.14
CA SER A 475 -21.04 3.58 -11.76
C SER A 475 -19.56 3.55 -11.40
N VAL A 476 -19.30 3.52 -10.09
CA VAL A 476 -18.04 3.00 -9.52
C VAL A 476 -18.36 1.64 -8.91
N SER A 477 -17.65 0.60 -9.34
CA SER A 477 -17.68 -0.72 -8.70
C SER A 477 -16.61 -0.77 -7.61
N VAL A 478 -16.97 -1.18 -6.40
CA VAL A 478 -16.04 -1.44 -5.30
C VAL A 478 -15.92 -2.94 -5.10
N PHE A 479 -14.69 -3.44 -5.07
CA PHE A 479 -14.35 -4.85 -4.90
C PHE A 479 -13.69 -5.04 -3.54
N GLN A 480 -14.34 -5.78 -2.66
CA GLN A 480 -13.85 -6.15 -1.33
C GLN A 480 -13.38 -7.60 -1.31
N ILE A 481 -12.27 -7.90 -0.63
CA ILE A 481 -11.78 -9.28 -0.48
C ILE A 481 -12.83 -10.13 0.23
N ASP A 482 -13.09 -11.34 -0.29
CA ASP A 482 -14.03 -12.28 0.31
C ASP A 482 -13.35 -13.14 1.38
N LEU A 483 -13.29 -12.64 2.59
CA LEU A 483 -12.75 -13.38 3.72
C LEU A 483 -13.56 -14.63 4.08
N SER A 484 -14.81 -14.73 3.59
CA SER A 484 -15.69 -15.87 3.88
C SER A 484 -15.31 -17.15 3.15
N VAL A 485 -14.50 -17.03 2.08
CA VAL A 485 -13.99 -18.16 1.29
C VAL A 485 -12.51 -18.45 1.57
N ALA A 486 -11.90 -17.71 2.48
CA ALA A 486 -10.51 -17.90 2.86
C ALA A 486 -10.33 -19.22 3.63
N PRO A 487 -9.35 -20.08 3.28
CA PRO A 487 -9.07 -21.31 4.02
C PRO A 487 -8.70 -21.01 5.47
N VAL A 488 -9.23 -21.81 6.41
CA VAL A 488 -8.84 -21.67 7.81
C VAL A 488 -7.34 -21.90 8.00
N THR A 489 -6.71 -21.04 8.78
CA THR A 489 -5.30 -21.21 9.15
C THR A 489 -5.23 -21.91 10.50
N LEU A 490 -4.52 -23.05 10.56
CA LEU A 490 -4.23 -23.74 11.81
C LEU A 490 -2.88 -23.30 12.35
N THR A 491 -2.87 -22.83 13.59
CA THR A 491 -1.66 -22.47 14.35
C THR A 491 -1.50 -23.39 15.56
N ASP A 492 -0.34 -23.36 16.23
CA ASP A 492 -0.05 -24.16 17.42
C ASP A 492 -0.40 -25.66 17.27
N ILE A 493 -0.18 -26.23 16.07
CA ILE A 493 -0.48 -27.64 15.83
C ILE A 493 0.58 -28.49 16.50
N LYS A 494 0.18 -29.30 17.49
CA LYS A 494 1.08 -30.19 18.23
C LYS A 494 0.44 -31.54 18.56
N ALA A 495 1.27 -32.55 18.68
CA ALA A 495 0.88 -33.86 19.17
C ALA A 495 1.95 -34.36 20.14
N TYR A 496 1.54 -34.84 21.29
CA TYR A 496 2.45 -35.30 22.34
C TYR A 496 1.86 -36.45 23.12
N GLN A 497 2.74 -37.27 23.70
CA GLN A 497 2.35 -38.39 24.55
C GLN A 497 1.75 -37.87 25.87
N GLN A 498 0.56 -38.33 26.19
CA GLN A 498 -0.12 -38.07 27.47
C GLN A 498 -0.60 -39.39 28.04
N ASN A 499 0.02 -39.84 29.15
CA ASN A 499 -0.19 -41.17 29.73
C ASN A 499 0.13 -42.28 28.70
N ALA A 500 -0.80 -43.22 28.50
CA ALA A 500 -0.68 -44.29 27.50
C ALA A 500 -1.13 -43.90 26.10
N GLY A 501 -1.66 -42.68 25.92
CA GLY A 501 -2.18 -42.19 24.65
C GLY A 501 -1.42 -41.00 24.10
N VAL A 502 -1.95 -40.41 23.04
CA VAL A 502 -1.42 -39.19 22.40
C VAL A 502 -2.50 -38.12 22.37
N LYS A 503 -2.17 -36.91 22.82
CA LYS A 503 -3.03 -35.73 22.69
C LYS A 503 -2.58 -34.92 21.47
N ILE A 504 -3.53 -34.59 20.62
CA ILE A 504 -3.38 -33.73 19.46
C ILE A 504 -4.11 -32.43 19.77
N GLU A 505 -3.44 -31.29 19.63
CA GLU A 505 -4.00 -29.95 19.87
C GLU A 505 -3.70 -29.04 18.69
N TRP A 506 -4.60 -28.12 18.40
CA TRP A 506 -4.42 -27.07 17.41
C TRP A 506 -5.25 -25.84 17.77
N THR A 507 -4.86 -24.71 17.20
CA THR A 507 -5.60 -23.47 17.27
C THR A 507 -6.04 -23.10 15.87
N ALA A 508 -7.35 -22.86 15.67
CA ALA A 508 -7.88 -22.32 14.43
C ALA A 508 -7.93 -20.79 14.53
N GLN A 509 -7.43 -20.13 13.50
CA GLN A 509 -7.55 -18.69 13.30
C GLN A 509 -8.51 -18.45 12.15
N GLN A 510 -9.50 -17.57 12.33
CA GLN A 510 -10.54 -17.24 11.35
C GLN A 510 -11.31 -18.50 10.87
N GLU A 511 -12.10 -19.06 11.77
CA GLU A 511 -12.98 -20.17 11.43
C GLU A 511 -14.21 -19.65 10.69
N ILE A 512 -14.29 -19.89 9.37
CA ILE A 512 -15.40 -19.48 8.50
C ILE A 512 -15.81 -20.68 7.65
N ASN A 513 -17.10 -21.05 7.66
CA ASN A 513 -17.67 -22.16 6.88
C ASN A 513 -16.96 -23.53 7.08
N ILE A 514 -16.29 -23.73 8.21
CA ILE A 514 -15.71 -25.02 8.56
C ILE A 514 -16.82 -25.96 9.01
N ASP A 515 -16.94 -27.10 8.34
CA ASP A 515 -17.86 -28.16 8.76
C ASP A 515 -17.30 -28.87 9.99
N ARG A 516 -16.08 -29.39 9.88
CA ARG A 516 -15.41 -30.13 10.95
C ARG A 516 -13.93 -30.35 10.68
N TYR A 517 -13.21 -30.74 11.71
CA TYR A 517 -11.85 -31.25 11.66
C TYR A 517 -11.87 -32.77 11.81
N GLU A 518 -11.24 -33.51 10.88
CA GLU A 518 -11.03 -34.95 11.01
C GLU A 518 -9.56 -35.20 11.33
N ILE A 519 -9.29 -35.86 12.44
CA ILE A 519 -7.95 -36.23 12.84
C ILE A 519 -7.68 -37.61 12.25
N GLU A 520 -6.58 -37.71 11.50
CA GLU A 520 -6.16 -38.93 10.86
C GLU A 520 -4.84 -39.41 11.47
N ARG A 521 -4.68 -40.73 11.61
CA ARG A 521 -3.52 -41.39 12.16
C ARG A 521 -2.89 -42.34 11.14
N SER A 522 -1.55 -42.46 11.17
CA SER A 522 -0.79 -43.36 10.31
C SER A 522 0.35 -44.01 11.09
N GLN A 523 0.75 -45.23 10.70
CA GLN A 523 1.90 -45.93 11.23
C GLN A 523 3.20 -45.63 10.44
N ASP A 524 3.07 -45.31 9.15
CA ASP A 524 4.18 -45.11 8.22
C ASP A 524 4.32 -43.64 7.73
N GLY A 525 3.38 -42.77 8.10
CA GLY A 525 3.32 -41.39 7.65
C GLY A 525 2.85 -41.22 6.21
N GLN A 526 2.39 -42.27 5.54
CA GLN A 526 1.91 -42.26 4.16
C GLN A 526 0.42 -42.67 4.07
N GLN A 527 0.06 -43.78 4.70
CA GLN A 527 -1.32 -44.31 4.74
C GLN A 527 -2.00 -43.82 6.00
N PHE A 528 -2.97 -42.91 5.85
CA PHE A 528 -3.70 -42.32 6.97
C PHE A 528 -5.10 -42.89 7.09
N ILE A 529 -5.51 -43.20 8.31
CA ILE A 529 -6.86 -43.64 8.67
C ILE A 529 -7.51 -42.64 9.62
N LYS A 530 -8.81 -42.40 9.48
CA LYS A 530 -9.55 -41.52 10.36
C LYS A 530 -9.55 -42.06 11.79
N LEU A 531 -9.11 -41.23 12.74
CA LEU A 531 -9.15 -41.51 14.18
C LEU A 531 -10.43 -40.98 14.82
N GLY A 532 -10.82 -39.75 14.46
CA GLY A 532 -12.01 -39.10 15.02
C GLY A 532 -12.31 -37.78 14.33
N SER A 533 -13.37 -37.10 14.72
CA SER A 533 -13.71 -35.77 14.24
C SER A 533 -14.07 -34.84 15.41
N VAL A 534 -13.83 -33.55 15.20
CA VAL A 534 -14.22 -32.46 16.10
C VAL A 534 -14.98 -31.46 15.25
N GLU A 535 -16.21 -31.18 15.65
CA GLU A 535 -17.05 -30.18 14.97
C GLU A 535 -16.48 -28.77 15.19
N ALA A 536 -16.55 -27.94 14.16
CA ALA A 536 -16.21 -26.53 14.25
C ALA A 536 -17.18 -25.79 15.20
N LYS A 537 -16.71 -24.77 15.89
CA LYS A 537 -17.55 -23.97 16.81
C LYS A 537 -18.37 -22.90 16.09
N GLY A 538 -18.29 -22.85 14.76
CA GLY A 538 -18.97 -21.88 13.91
C GLY A 538 -18.09 -20.69 13.56
N ASN A 539 -18.59 -19.82 12.68
CA ASN A 539 -17.83 -18.69 12.18
C ASN A 539 -17.27 -17.81 13.31
N SER A 540 -15.96 -17.57 13.30
CA SER A 540 -15.25 -16.85 14.35
C SER A 540 -14.00 -16.17 13.82
N SER A 541 -13.82 -14.91 14.15
CA SER A 541 -12.57 -14.14 13.90
C SER A 541 -11.55 -14.26 15.04
N VAL A 542 -11.91 -14.91 16.16
CA VAL A 542 -11.01 -15.11 17.30
C VAL A 542 -10.38 -16.50 17.28
N LEU A 543 -9.21 -16.63 17.91
CA LEU A 543 -8.50 -17.90 18.04
C LEU A 543 -9.32 -18.92 18.83
N ILE A 544 -9.58 -20.08 18.22
CA ILE A 544 -10.31 -21.18 18.84
C ILE A 544 -9.38 -22.37 19.04
N LYS A 545 -9.32 -22.89 20.26
CA LYS A 545 -8.50 -24.06 20.60
C LYS A 545 -9.33 -25.35 20.56
N TYR A 546 -8.73 -26.36 19.95
CA TYR A 546 -9.27 -27.71 19.81
C TYR A 546 -8.29 -28.75 20.29
N SER A 547 -8.81 -29.91 20.63
CA SER A 547 -8.00 -31.09 20.92
C SER A 547 -8.75 -32.37 20.67
N LEU A 548 -7.99 -33.44 20.35
CA LEU A 548 -8.49 -34.82 20.32
C LEU A 548 -7.46 -35.72 20.99
N PHE A 549 -7.93 -36.75 21.69
CA PHE A 549 -7.09 -37.74 22.38
C PHE A 549 -7.16 -39.07 21.65
N ASP A 550 -6.00 -39.65 21.31
CA ASP A 550 -5.86 -41.03 20.84
C ASP A 550 -5.50 -41.95 22.00
N PRO A 551 -6.40 -42.80 22.48
CA PRO A 551 -6.12 -43.68 23.59
C PRO A 551 -5.25 -44.91 23.20
N ASN A 552 -5.16 -45.21 21.91
CA ASN A 552 -4.49 -46.44 21.42
C ASN A 552 -3.56 -46.09 20.22
N PRO A 553 -2.51 -45.27 20.42
CA PRO A 553 -1.55 -44.97 19.35
C PRO A 553 -0.85 -46.26 18.89
N PHE A 554 -0.25 -46.22 17.68
CA PHE A 554 0.58 -47.33 17.24
C PHE A 554 1.81 -47.48 18.15
N ASN A 555 2.29 -48.70 18.32
CA ASN A 555 3.53 -48.97 19.05
C ASN A 555 4.70 -48.32 18.31
N ASP A 556 5.69 -47.85 19.07
CA ASP A 556 6.92 -47.21 18.61
C ASP A 556 6.75 -45.82 17.99
N VAL A 557 5.93 -45.66 16.96
CA VAL A 557 5.71 -44.38 16.26
C VAL A 557 4.29 -44.25 15.76
N SER A 558 3.72 -43.10 15.96
CA SER A 558 2.44 -42.69 15.36
C SER A 558 2.61 -41.37 14.63
N PHE A 559 2.01 -41.27 13.46
CA PHE A 559 1.91 -40.03 12.70
C PHE A 559 0.46 -39.52 12.72
N TYR A 560 0.30 -38.21 12.84
CA TYR A 560 -1.02 -37.57 12.88
C TYR A 560 -1.06 -36.41 11.89
N ARG A 561 -2.23 -36.18 11.30
CA ARG A 561 -2.55 -34.96 10.56
C ARG A 561 -4.00 -34.56 10.81
N ILE A 562 -4.29 -33.29 10.63
CA ILE A 562 -5.64 -32.75 10.73
C ILE A 562 -6.13 -32.52 9.30
N LYS A 563 -7.23 -33.16 8.95
CA LYS A 563 -7.97 -32.94 7.71
C LYS A 563 -9.08 -31.94 8.02
N ILE A 564 -9.07 -30.84 7.32
CA ILE A 564 -10.02 -29.74 7.45
C ILE A 564 -11.06 -29.90 6.37
N ILE A 565 -12.32 -29.88 6.71
CA ILE A 565 -13.45 -29.96 5.78
C ILE A 565 -14.19 -28.64 5.85
N GLU A 566 -14.12 -27.87 4.75
CA GLU A 566 -14.63 -26.53 4.61
C GLU A 566 -15.50 -26.45 3.35
N ALA A 567 -16.82 -26.23 3.48
CA ALA A 567 -17.76 -26.13 2.36
C ALA A 567 -17.54 -27.20 1.26
N GLY A 568 -17.19 -28.44 1.67
CA GLY A 568 -16.92 -29.56 0.75
C GLY A 568 -15.49 -29.59 0.18
N GLN A 569 -14.65 -28.61 0.44
CA GLN A 569 -13.22 -28.63 0.12
C GLN A 569 -12.44 -29.33 1.24
N ILE A 570 -11.29 -29.90 0.89
CA ILE A 570 -10.45 -30.65 1.83
C ILE A 570 -9.04 -30.10 1.78
N THR A 571 -8.54 -29.69 2.96
CA THR A 571 -7.14 -29.32 3.16
C THR A 571 -6.53 -30.12 4.31
N TYR A 572 -5.21 -30.13 4.44
CA TYR A 572 -4.51 -30.91 5.46
C TYR A 572 -3.48 -30.06 6.17
N SER A 573 -3.34 -30.31 7.49
CA SER A 573 -2.20 -29.80 8.25
C SER A 573 -0.90 -30.51 7.86
N ARG A 574 0.22 -30.00 8.36
CA ARG A 574 1.48 -30.77 8.39
C ARG A 574 1.31 -32.08 9.15
N VAL A 575 2.15 -33.05 8.84
CA VAL A 575 2.19 -34.33 9.54
C VAL A 575 2.99 -34.19 10.84
N LEU A 576 2.42 -34.66 11.94
CA LEU A 576 3.01 -34.69 13.28
C LEU A 576 3.49 -36.11 13.57
N LYS A 577 4.73 -36.30 14.04
CA LYS A 577 5.29 -37.60 14.41
C LYS A 577 5.47 -37.66 15.93
N VAL A 578 4.95 -38.69 16.56
CA VAL A 578 5.09 -38.95 18.00
C VAL A 578 5.70 -40.34 18.22
N ASN A 579 6.80 -40.40 18.97
CA ASN A 579 7.38 -41.67 19.42
C ASN A 579 6.71 -42.06 20.74
N THR A 580 6.13 -43.24 20.78
CA THR A 580 5.35 -43.75 21.93
C THR A 580 6.15 -44.71 22.83
N ASN A 581 7.43 -44.90 22.53
CA ASN A 581 8.34 -45.71 23.33
C ASN A 581 8.94 -44.93 24.51
N ASN A 582 8.81 -45.47 25.72
CA ASN A 582 9.41 -44.95 26.96
C ASN A 582 10.95 -45.17 27.03
N SER A 583 11.70 -44.68 26.07
CA SER A 583 13.17 -44.67 26.18
C SER A 583 13.67 -43.39 26.85
N PRO A 584 14.55 -43.48 27.86
CA PRO A 584 15.03 -42.32 28.62
C PRO A 584 16.06 -41.44 27.86
N VAL A 585 16.21 -41.61 26.57
CA VAL A 585 17.17 -40.81 25.77
C VAL A 585 16.50 -39.53 25.33
N HIS A 586 16.97 -38.40 25.88
CA HIS A 586 16.56 -37.09 25.46
C HIS A 586 17.02 -36.83 24.02
N THR A 587 16.08 -36.75 23.10
CA THR A 587 16.37 -36.56 21.66
C THR A 587 15.70 -35.33 21.11
N ILE A 588 16.37 -34.68 20.17
CA ILE A 588 15.86 -33.59 19.37
C ILE A 588 16.21 -33.83 17.92
N THR A 589 15.20 -33.86 17.06
CA THR A 589 15.36 -33.90 15.60
C THR A 589 14.64 -32.76 14.96
N ILE A 590 15.19 -32.20 13.87
CA ILE A 590 14.67 -31.07 13.12
C ILE A 590 14.21 -31.58 11.76
N SER A 591 12.98 -31.23 11.34
CA SER A 591 12.46 -31.61 10.02
C SER A 591 11.54 -30.50 9.47
N PRO A 592 11.65 -30.15 8.19
CA PRO A 592 12.74 -30.53 7.27
C PRO A 592 14.08 -29.86 7.64
N ASN A 593 15.18 -30.49 7.27
CA ASN A 593 16.49 -29.86 7.34
C ASN A 593 17.31 -30.33 6.11
N PRO A 594 17.53 -29.47 5.08
CA PRO A 594 17.31 -28.01 5.06
C PRO A 594 15.86 -27.59 5.19
N VAL A 595 15.68 -26.42 5.82
CA VAL A 595 14.37 -25.79 6.03
C VAL A 595 13.94 -25.09 4.75
N ILE A 596 12.72 -25.37 4.30
CA ILE A 596 12.05 -24.68 3.21
C ILE A 596 10.91 -23.86 3.85
N GLY A 597 10.88 -22.56 3.61
CA GLY A 597 9.93 -21.64 4.27
C GLY A 597 10.35 -21.23 5.69
N ASN A 598 9.40 -20.82 6.51
CA ASN A 598 9.66 -20.20 7.83
C ASN A 598 9.28 -21.09 9.02
N ILE A 599 8.78 -22.30 8.80
CA ILE A 599 8.34 -23.20 9.89
C ILE A 599 9.20 -24.46 9.91
N ILE A 600 9.69 -24.84 11.10
CA ILE A 600 10.30 -26.15 11.35
C ILE A 600 9.47 -26.96 12.32
N SER A 601 9.53 -28.28 12.19
CA SER A 601 9.05 -29.22 13.18
C SER A 601 10.20 -29.73 14.02
N LEU A 602 10.15 -29.46 15.31
CA LEU A 602 11.03 -30.06 16.30
C LEU A 602 10.39 -31.31 16.86
N GLN A 603 10.98 -32.46 16.60
CA GLN A 603 10.60 -33.66 17.32
C GLN A 603 11.48 -33.75 18.56
N VAL A 604 10.86 -33.69 19.73
CA VAL A 604 11.54 -33.72 21.02
C VAL A 604 11.06 -34.91 21.85
N ASN A 605 11.98 -35.52 22.62
CA ASN A 605 11.64 -36.43 23.70
C ASN A 605 12.34 -35.90 24.97
N LEU A 606 11.59 -35.16 25.79
CA LEU A 606 12.10 -34.41 26.92
C LEU A 606 11.20 -34.62 28.17
N PRO A 607 11.72 -34.43 29.39
CA PRO A 607 10.90 -34.36 30.58
C PRO A 607 9.88 -33.19 30.51
N LYS A 608 8.83 -33.29 31.32
CA LYS A 608 7.92 -32.15 31.51
C LYS A 608 8.68 -30.94 32.05
N GLY A 609 8.51 -29.77 31.41
CA GLY A 609 9.19 -28.55 31.82
C GLY A 609 9.13 -27.43 30.80
N ASN A 610 9.76 -26.30 31.16
CA ASN A 610 9.94 -25.15 30.29
C ASN A 610 11.35 -25.18 29.71
N TYR A 611 11.45 -24.99 28.41
CA TYR A 611 12.70 -25.03 27.65
C TYR A 611 12.88 -23.75 26.84
N PHE A 612 14.06 -23.15 26.91
CA PHE A 612 14.44 -22.04 26.05
C PHE A 612 15.00 -22.59 24.74
N ILE A 613 14.41 -22.14 23.65
CA ILE A 613 14.86 -22.40 22.30
C ILE A 613 15.56 -21.14 21.79
N SER A 614 16.78 -21.30 21.28
CA SER A 614 17.50 -20.19 20.66
C SER A 614 18.12 -20.62 19.33
N LEU A 615 18.04 -19.77 18.33
CA LEU A 615 18.68 -19.93 17.04
C LEU A 615 19.79 -18.89 16.92
N THR A 616 21.01 -19.37 16.62
CA THR A 616 22.20 -18.51 16.53
C THR A 616 22.82 -18.68 15.14
N ASN A 617 23.14 -17.56 14.47
CA ASN A 617 23.85 -17.60 13.19
C ASN A 617 25.34 -17.93 13.38
N LYS A 618 26.07 -18.13 12.27
CA LYS A 618 27.50 -18.45 12.29
C LYS A 618 28.41 -17.36 12.87
N LEU A 619 27.90 -16.14 13.06
CA LEU A 619 28.62 -15.03 13.73
C LEU A 619 28.37 -15.00 15.25
N GLY A 620 27.61 -15.98 15.79
CA GLY A 620 27.26 -16.02 17.22
C GLY A 620 26.11 -15.09 17.61
N GLN A 621 25.44 -14.44 16.67
CA GLN A 621 24.31 -13.57 16.94
C GLN A 621 23.04 -14.42 17.08
N GLN A 622 22.26 -14.14 18.12
CA GLN A 622 20.99 -14.80 18.39
C GLN A 622 19.90 -14.15 17.55
N VAL A 623 19.25 -14.94 16.67
CA VAL A 623 18.24 -14.44 15.71
C VAL A 623 16.82 -14.84 16.10
N VAL A 624 16.65 -15.88 16.93
CA VAL A 624 15.36 -16.30 17.47
C VAL A 624 15.54 -16.70 18.93
N THR A 625 14.58 -16.35 19.77
CA THR A 625 14.45 -16.85 21.16
C THR A 625 12.99 -17.10 21.46
N GLU A 626 12.66 -18.32 21.86
CA GLU A 626 11.32 -18.74 22.18
C GLU A 626 11.31 -19.60 23.44
N MET A 627 10.21 -19.61 24.20
CA MET A 627 10.01 -20.48 25.33
C MET A 627 9.00 -21.58 24.96
N MET A 628 9.45 -22.83 24.97
CA MET A 628 8.63 -24.02 24.74
C MET A 628 8.19 -24.60 26.10
N HIS A 629 6.90 -24.75 26.29
CA HIS A 629 6.33 -25.52 27.40
C HIS A 629 6.10 -26.97 26.93
N HIS A 630 6.75 -27.94 27.57
CA HIS A 630 6.67 -29.34 27.19
C HIS A 630 6.03 -30.18 28.29
N GLU A 631 5.03 -30.98 27.94
CA GLU A 631 4.27 -31.81 28.89
C GLU A 631 4.95 -33.13 29.26
N GLY A 632 6.13 -33.41 28.68
CA GLY A 632 6.91 -34.59 28.91
C GLY A 632 6.69 -35.71 27.86
N GLY A 633 7.70 -36.55 27.66
CA GLY A 633 7.68 -37.63 26.67
C GLY A 633 8.04 -37.17 25.26
N SER A 634 7.51 -37.85 24.25
CA SER A 634 7.77 -37.54 22.84
C SER A 634 6.70 -36.62 22.29
N ALA A 635 7.11 -35.52 21.68
CA ALA A 635 6.20 -34.53 21.06
C ALA A 635 6.80 -33.96 19.79
N THR A 636 5.93 -33.40 18.92
CA THR A 636 6.33 -32.59 17.78
C THR A 636 5.85 -31.16 18.00
N GLU A 637 6.80 -30.22 18.09
CA GLU A 637 6.56 -28.80 18.27
C GLU A 637 6.88 -28.05 16.98
N GLY A 638 6.09 -27.05 16.63
CA GLY A 638 6.35 -26.15 15.49
C GLY A 638 7.02 -24.88 15.96
N ILE A 639 8.10 -24.48 15.30
CA ILE A 639 8.73 -23.18 15.52
C ILE A 639 8.63 -22.39 14.23
N GLU A 640 8.10 -21.19 14.33
CA GLU A 640 8.02 -20.23 13.23
C GLU A 640 9.18 -19.25 13.33
N PHE A 641 9.89 -19.03 12.21
CA PHE A 641 10.95 -18.05 12.14
C PHE A 641 10.40 -16.71 11.64
N PRO A 642 10.84 -15.59 12.22
CA PRO A 642 10.59 -14.29 11.62
C PRO A 642 11.10 -14.25 10.16
N ASN A 643 10.41 -13.52 9.29
CA ASN A 643 10.80 -13.35 7.88
C ASN A 643 12.22 -12.78 7.68
N ALA A 644 12.80 -12.18 8.73
CA ALA A 644 14.17 -11.67 8.75
C ALA A 644 15.28 -12.75 8.84
N VAL A 645 14.94 -14.04 9.01
CA VAL A 645 15.96 -15.12 9.08
C VAL A 645 16.36 -15.51 7.66
N THR A 646 17.50 -15.00 7.21
CA THR A 646 18.04 -15.23 5.85
C THR A 646 18.53 -16.66 5.62
N PRO A 647 18.67 -17.13 4.36
CA PRO A 647 19.31 -18.40 4.04
C PRO A 647 20.69 -18.54 4.66
N GLY A 648 20.98 -19.70 5.26
CA GLY A 648 22.27 -19.91 5.93
C GLY A 648 22.29 -21.11 6.89
N ILE A 649 23.44 -21.25 7.57
CA ILE A 649 23.66 -22.29 8.59
C ILE A 649 23.49 -21.65 9.97
N TYR A 650 22.66 -22.29 10.81
CA TYR A 650 22.34 -21.86 12.15
C TYR A 650 22.58 -22.97 13.17
N GLN A 651 22.74 -22.58 14.43
CA GLN A 651 22.78 -23.49 15.58
C GLN A 651 21.49 -23.33 16.38
N LEU A 652 20.65 -24.35 16.38
CA LEU A 652 19.49 -24.43 17.25
C LEU A 652 19.91 -25.03 18.59
N ARG A 653 19.66 -24.31 19.69
CA ARG A 653 19.91 -24.74 21.04
C ARG A 653 18.62 -24.81 21.84
N ILE A 654 18.42 -25.92 22.54
CA ILE A 654 17.34 -26.09 23.51
C ILE A 654 17.96 -26.28 24.89
N SER A 655 17.56 -25.45 25.85
CA SER A 655 18.10 -25.47 27.22
C SER A 655 16.99 -25.32 28.26
N GLY A 656 17.05 -26.08 29.34
CA GLY A 656 16.08 -26.09 30.45
C GLY A 656 16.04 -27.43 31.16
N GLY A 657 15.61 -27.49 32.42
CA GLY A 657 15.48 -28.74 33.16
C GLY A 657 16.75 -29.58 33.29
N GLY A 658 17.94 -28.97 33.27
CA GLY A 658 19.23 -29.67 33.27
C GLY A 658 19.67 -30.20 31.89
N ILE A 659 18.89 -29.94 30.85
CA ILE A 659 19.15 -30.35 29.47
C ILE A 659 19.71 -29.18 28.68
N ASN A 660 20.71 -29.49 27.83
CA ASN A 660 21.32 -28.53 26.92
C ASN A 660 21.75 -29.27 25.65
N ILE A 661 20.91 -29.17 24.63
CA ILE A 661 21.11 -29.89 23.35
C ILE A 661 21.22 -28.85 22.24
N THR A 662 22.22 -29.02 21.36
CA THR A 662 22.42 -28.16 20.18
C THR A 662 22.36 -29.03 18.92
N ARG A 663 21.72 -28.47 17.87
CA ARG A 663 21.63 -29.10 16.54
C ARG A 663 21.91 -28.06 15.46
N GLN A 664 22.51 -28.50 14.38
CA GLN A 664 22.71 -27.67 13.20
C GLN A 664 21.42 -27.63 12.37
N LEU A 665 21.09 -26.45 11.91
CA LEU A 665 19.95 -26.16 11.04
C LEU A 665 20.47 -25.46 9.78
N ILE A 666 19.97 -25.86 8.62
CA ILE A 666 20.26 -25.22 7.34
C ILE A 666 18.96 -24.61 6.85
N LYS A 667 18.94 -23.33 6.55
CA LYS A 667 17.82 -22.62 5.92
C LYS A 667 18.20 -22.33 4.46
N ASN A 668 17.34 -22.73 3.54
CA ASN A 668 17.47 -22.44 2.11
C ASN A 668 16.73 -21.15 1.77
#